data_b3fea03e96e48f024fd533e2b1fe31db
#
_entry.id   b3fea03e96e48f024fd533e2b1fe31db
#
_cell.length_a   1.000
_cell.length_b   1.000
_cell.length_c   1.000
_cell.angle_alpha   90.00
_cell.angle_beta   90.00
_cell.angle_gamma   90.00
#
_symmetry.space_group_name_H-M   'P 1'
#
loop_
_entity.id
_entity.type
_entity.pdbx_description
1 polymer ?
#
loop_
_entity_poly.entity_id
_entity_poly.type
_entity_poly.pdbx_seq_one_letter_code
_entity_poly.pdbx_strand_id
1 'polypeptide(L)'
;MATKRLLSLALALLLAISLPLSVAAQEYDLVNGDITVSADDSGQYVSQGDIQNELQTSDTVISSSSTTDNTITISTSEGAEADITIKDLDVSTNGETAIDVGSSNATIHVEGKNHIDSGTTSSDESLIHVSDGSLNLTSETGGELELTNQESDGAVIGSDKDEEFSGSITIDGDIDLSAGASLGIGNGAAIGSGADGDFTGDVIIAGEANVDAIAQDDGAGIGSGSRGEMSGSITIGSNADVTAISGEDGAGIGSGDKGEMSGTIEILGNATVDAGSTDEGAGIGSGKGGELSETGTVTIRGDANVTAISGNDGAGIGSGQDNSMSGTIEILDNAIVNAGSDDYGSGIGSGYRGEMSGSITIGGNAQVTASGDHESAGIGAGAQSINGSSGGMTGTIMIRDNAQVTANAGRMGSAAIGGEDDSDMKGIIAILGNAQVTTGVVNELKAEIDSNGKVALTVTPKEDEIGNIGGQQNGHNAPNGRFIFSSGVTVNGVKGGDTDGLNEFVNLYQDDEGSNYINLEVSVDENGAFSAEVKDGTASVRNILYNRSLSVPTEPGHYLVECRIRITGVGIDPDEGPMTVRLKIGELIIPEKEPEKEPEENPPEEPKPEEPTAQASNAALYRVSDQNGKDVPIHAEKRGTVYTIIAAEAQATLTGNLYGLKVLRSWGVEELVFQAPEGTFTFLLDDLLSRGTDFQCYSLTHDGSAVSFTLDGESIADILK
;
A
#
# COMPACT_ATOMS: atom_id res chain seq x y z
N MET A 1 70.73 9.13 -19.61
CA MET A 1 69.58 10.07 -19.57
C MET A 1 68.62 9.90 -20.72
N ALA A 2 69.05 9.51 -21.91
CA ALA A 2 68.14 9.34 -23.06
C ALA A 2 67.17 8.13 -22.94
N THR A 3 67.58 7.03 -22.36
CA THR A 3 66.77 5.83 -22.19
C THR A 3 65.61 5.99 -21.15
N LYS A 4 65.76 6.85 -20.15
CA LYS A 4 64.67 7.14 -19.20
C LYS A 4 63.59 8.07 -19.81
N ARG A 5 63.94 8.94 -20.75
CA ARG A 5 62.97 9.80 -21.46
C ARG A 5 62.16 9.06 -22.51
N LEU A 6 62.75 8.05 -23.18
CA LEU A 6 62.01 7.18 -24.09
C LEU A 6 61.03 6.25 -23.37
N LEU A 7 61.36 5.76 -22.16
CA LEU A 7 60.48 4.93 -21.40
C LEU A 7 59.27 5.72 -20.81
N SER A 8 59.52 6.98 -20.41
CA SER A 8 58.43 7.85 -19.91
C SER A 8 57.51 8.34 -21.04
N LEU A 9 58.04 8.51 -22.27
CA LEU A 9 57.21 8.86 -23.43
C LEU A 9 56.36 7.65 -23.90
N ALA A 10 56.91 6.43 -23.86
CA ALA A 10 56.19 5.20 -24.17
C ALA A 10 55.12 4.89 -23.15
N LEU A 11 55.39 5.12 -21.84
CA LEU A 11 54.38 4.93 -20.78
C LEU A 11 53.26 5.99 -20.81
N ALA A 12 53.60 7.25 -21.18
CA ALA A 12 52.60 8.30 -21.36
C ALA A 12 51.74 8.06 -22.61
N LEU A 13 52.33 7.47 -23.68
CA LEU A 13 51.60 7.09 -24.89
C LEU A 13 50.71 5.83 -24.64
N LEU A 14 51.15 4.87 -23.81
CA LEU A 14 50.32 3.73 -23.39
C LEU A 14 49.18 4.16 -22.43
N LEU A 15 49.41 5.13 -21.55
CA LEU A 15 48.36 5.67 -20.69
C LEU A 15 47.33 6.51 -21.49
N ALA A 16 47.76 7.17 -22.55
CA ALA A 16 46.86 7.92 -23.43
C ALA A 16 45.99 7.02 -24.33
N ILE A 17 46.39 5.73 -24.53
CA ILE A 17 45.60 4.76 -25.30
C ILE A 17 44.60 4.00 -24.40
N SER A 18 44.71 4.12 -23.07
CA SER A 18 43.80 3.49 -22.09
C SER A 18 42.81 4.45 -21.47
N LEU A 19 42.67 5.66 -21.97
CA LEU A 19 41.48 6.43 -21.73
C LEU A 19 40.36 5.77 -22.56
N PRO A 20 39.24 5.37 -21.97
CA PRO A 20 38.10 4.98 -22.79
C PRO A 20 37.86 6.17 -23.74
N LEU A 21 37.95 5.96 -25.05
CA LEU A 21 37.33 6.88 -25.99
C LEU A 21 35.83 6.83 -25.56
N SER A 22 35.34 7.87 -24.98
CA SER A 22 33.88 8.08 -24.90
C SER A 22 33.48 8.14 -26.39
N VAL A 23 32.84 7.11 -26.88
CA VAL A 23 32.11 7.18 -28.14
C VAL A 23 31.07 8.27 -27.93
N ALA A 24 31.07 9.30 -28.76
CA ALA A 24 30.04 10.35 -28.62
C ALA A 24 28.68 9.72 -28.82
N ALA A 25 27.71 10.13 -27.99
CA ALA A 25 26.32 9.72 -28.15
C ALA A 25 25.86 9.98 -29.58
N GLN A 26 25.02 9.10 -30.11
CA GLN A 26 24.42 9.27 -31.41
C GLN A 26 23.12 10.05 -31.26
N GLU A 27 23.09 11.28 -31.81
CA GLU A 27 21.97 12.20 -31.64
C GLU A 27 21.03 12.15 -32.85
N TYR A 28 19.74 12.07 -32.62
CA TYR A 28 18.64 12.13 -33.58
C TYR A 28 17.73 13.30 -33.30
N ASP A 29 17.48 14.13 -34.30
CA ASP A 29 16.52 15.24 -34.20
C ASP A 29 15.15 14.78 -34.69
N LEU A 30 14.17 14.70 -33.78
CA LEU A 30 12.82 14.21 -34.06
C LEU A 30 12.09 15.05 -35.13
N VAL A 31 12.49 16.31 -35.33
CA VAL A 31 11.94 17.17 -36.41
C VAL A 31 12.17 16.58 -37.82
N ASN A 32 13.16 15.72 -37.99
CA ASN A 32 13.49 15.09 -39.28
C ASN A 32 12.56 13.92 -39.68
N GLY A 33 11.60 13.56 -38.85
CA GLY A 33 10.62 12.49 -39.08
C GLY A 33 10.54 11.52 -37.89
N ASP A 34 9.53 10.66 -37.94
CA ASP A 34 9.32 9.62 -36.92
C ASP A 34 10.57 8.78 -36.72
N ILE A 35 10.79 8.38 -35.44
CA ILE A 35 11.89 7.53 -35.04
C ILE A 35 11.35 6.17 -34.61
N THR A 36 11.94 5.11 -35.16
CA THR A 36 11.72 3.76 -34.65
C THR A 36 13.01 3.26 -34.03
N VAL A 37 12.93 2.90 -32.73
CA VAL A 37 14.00 2.23 -32.01
C VAL A 37 13.65 0.76 -31.87
N SER A 38 14.52 -0.13 -32.34
CA SER A 38 14.31 -1.57 -32.18
C SER A 38 15.51 -2.22 -31.50
N ALA A 39 15.25 -3.23 -30.66
CA ALA A 39 16.33 -3.98 -30.01
C ALA A 39 16.09 -5.49 -30.09
N ASP A 40 17.17 -6.23 -30.28
CA ASP A 40 17.21 -7.68 -30.27
C ASP A 40 18.54 -8.19 -29.66
N ASP A 41 18.73 -9.50 -29.58
CA ASP A 41 19.97 -10.14 -29.08
C ASP A 41 21.29 -9.63 -29.76
N SER A 42 21.17 -8.95 -30.87
CA SER A 42 22.31 -8.45 -31.67
C SER A 42 22.65 -7.00 -31.39
N GLY A 43 21.73 -6.25 -30.78
CA GLY A 43 21.89 -4.85 -30.40
C GLY A 43 20.66 -3.99 -30.66
N GLN A 44 20.83 -2.70 -30.42
CA GLN A 44 19.80 -1.67 -30.63
C GLN A 44 20.01 -1.00 -32.01
N TYR A 45 18.92 -0.73 -32.68
CA TYR A 45 18.90 -0.13 -34.01
C TYR A 45 17.95 1.05 -34.08
N VAL A 46 18.30 2.07 -34.81
CA VAL A 46 17.44 3.26 -35.03
C VAL A 46 17.12 3.42 -36.52
N SER A 47 15.89 3.78 -36.79
CA SER A 47 15.42 4.17 -38.13
C SER A 47 14.78 5.55 -38.09
N GLN A 48 15.17 6.45 -38.99
CA GLN A 48 14.55 7.77 -39.15
C GLN A 48 14.71 8.21 -40.62
N GLY A 49 13.61 8.49 -41.33
CA GLY A 49 13.63 8.92 -42.70
C GLY A 49 14.37 7.96 -43.63
N ASP A 50 15.49 8.39 -44.23
CA ASP A 50 16.34 7.57 -45.11
C ASP A 50 17.29 6.63 -44.33
N ILE A 51 17.45 6.84 -43.01
CA ILE A 51 18.23 5.96 -42.13
C ILE A 51 17.37 4.74 -41.81
N GLN A 52 17.91 3.54 -42.11
CA GLN A 52 17.17 2.29 -41.86
C GLN A 52 18.02 1.31 -41.10
N ASN A 53 17.56 0.92 -39.91
CA ASN A 53 18.20 -0.07 -39.02
C ASN A 53 19.70 0.24 -38.77
N GLU A 54 19.99 1.47 -38.37
CA GLU A 54 21.35 1.85 -38.01
C GLU A 54 21.69 1.28 -36.63
N LEU A 55 22.69 0.37 -36.60
CA LEU A 55 23.16 -0.25 -35.38
C LEU A 55 23.79 0.79 -34.46
N GLN A 56 23.29 0.89 -33.24
CA GLN A 56 23.80 1.80 -32.22
C GLN A 56 25.06 1.19 -31.58
N THR A 57 26.10 1.98 -31.46
CA THR A 57 27.37 1.60 -30.80
C THR A 57 27.70 2.52 -29.63
N SER A 58 26.82 3.43 -29.31
CA SER A 58 26.88 4.42 -28.22
C SER A 58 25.44 4.75 -27.79
N ASP A 59 25.33 5.55 -26.75
CA ASP A 59 24.05 6.02 -26.24
C ASP A 59 23.23 6.69 -27.34
N THR A 60 21.96 6.36 -27.44
CA THR A 60 21.01 6.93 -28.40
C THR A 60 20.31 8.13 -27.76
N VAL A 61 20.58 9.33 -28.26
CA VAL A 61 19.95 10.56 -27.76
C VAL A 61 18.94 11.07 -28.80
N ILE A 62 17.71 11.28 -28.37
CA ILE A 62 16.63 11.84 -29.18
C ILE A 62 16.29 13.23 -28.63
N SER A 63 16.34 14.23 -29.49
CA SER A 63 16.00 15.63 -29.15
C SER A 63 15.10 16.22 -30.21
N SER A 64 14.59 17.44 -29.98
CA SER A 64 13.90 18.19 -31.04
C SER A 64 14.45 19.62 -31.12
N SER A 65 14.79 20.08 -32.33
CA SER A 65 15.26 21.44 -32.54
C SER A 65 14.13 22.48 -32.60
N SER A 66 12.89 22.03 -32.67
CA SER A 66 11.66 22.83 -32.59
C SER A 66 10.49 21.89 -32.32
N THR A 67 9.32 22.44 -31.97
CA THR A 67 8.09 21.66 -31.84
C THR A 67 7.80 20.83 -33.08
N THR A 68 7.46 19.56 -32.89
CA THR A 68 7.17 18.58 -33.96
C THR A 68 5.95 17.73 -33.59
N ASP A 69 5.31 17.14 -34.61
CA ASP A 69 4.26 16.14 -34.48
C ASP A 69 4.76 14.71 -34.77
N ASN A 70 6.07 14.55 -34.98
CA ASN A 70 6.65 13.23 -35.18
C ASN A 70 6.73 12.45 -33.87
N THR A 71 6.72 11.12 -33.98
CA THR A 71 6.58 10.17 -32.88
C THR A 71 7.78 9.26 -32.71
N ILE A 72 7.89 8.62 -31.55
CA ILE A 72 8.91 7.62 -31.24
C ILE A 72 8.20 6.27 -31.02
N THR A 73 8.54 5.26 -31.83
CA THR A 73 8.06 3.90 -31.65
C THR A 73 9.20 3.01 -31.20
N ILE A 74 8.98 2.24 -30.13
CA ILE A 74 9.93 1.27 -29.58
C ILE A 74 9.44 -0.14 -29.90
N SER A 75 10.32 -0.99 -30.41
CA SER A 75 9.99 -2.38 -30.75
C SER A 75 11.12 -3.32 -30.35
N THR A 76 10.93 -4.13 -29.33
CA THR A 76 11.93 -5.06 -28.83
C THR A 76 11.54 -6.51 -29.06
N SER A 77 12.51 -7.39 -29.28
CA SER A 77 12.28 -8.82 -29.25
C SER A 77 12.18 -9.32 -27.79
N GLU A 78 11.62 -10.52 -27.60
CA GLU A 78 11.52 -11.14 -26.28
C GLU A 78 12.87 -11.14 -25.54
N GLY A 79 12.92 -10.55 -24.36
CA GLY A 79 14.11 -10.45 -23.50
C GLY A 79 15.12 -9.36 -23.89
N ALA A 80 14.84 -8.58 -24.93
CA ALA A 80 15.64 -7.39 -25.29
C ALA A 80 14.99 -6.13 -24.71
N GLU A 81 15.80 -5.10 -24.48
CA GLU A 81 15.41 -3.80 -23.97
C GLU A 81 15.98 -2.69 -24.87
N ALA A 82 15.20 -1.65 -25.11
CA ALA A 82 15.66 -0.44 -25.75
C ALA A 82 16.10 0.56 -24.68
N ASP A 83 17.27 1.15 -24.87
CA ASP A 83 17.90 2.13 -23.99
C ASP A 83 18.11 3.43 -24.75
N ILE A 84 17.35 4.47 -24.39
CA ILE A 84 17.40 5.77 -25.06
C ILE A 84 17.43 6.92 -24.05
N THR A 85 18.01 8.02 -24.50
CA THR A 85 17.92 9.31 -23.78
C THR A 85 17.03 10.25 -24.56
N ILE A 86 16.03 10.83 -23.91
CA ILE A 86 15.27 11.96 -24.43
C ILE A 86 15.84 13.25 -23.82
N LYS A 87 16.01 14.28 -24.68
CA LYS A 87 16.65 15.52 -24.28
C LYS A 87 16.08 16.73 -24.96
N ASP A 88 15.55 17.65 -24.18
CA ASP A 88 14.98 18.88 -24.66
C ASP A 88 13.95 18.65 -25.79
N LEU A 89 13.08 17.64 -25.62
CA LEU A 89 11.98 17.35 -26.56
C LEU A 89 10.87 18.42 -26.43
N ASP A 90 10.32 18.79 -27.60
CA ASP A 90 9.13 19.62 -27.72
C ASP A 90 8.22 19.01 -28.80
N VAL A 91 7.20 18.25 -28.35
CA VAL A 91 6.32 17.43 -29.19
C VAL A 91 4.87 17.82 -28.98
N SER A 92 4.10 17.93 -30.06
CA SER A 92 2.64 18.15 -30.04
C SER A 92 1.96 17.28 -31.09
N THR A 93 1.32 16.18 -30.66
CA THR A 93 0.92 15.07 -31.56
C THR A 93 -0.48 15.20 -32.14
N ASN A 94 -1.30 16.19 -31.74
CA ASN A 94 -2.70 16.34 -32.18
C ASN A 94 -3.58 15.12 -31.86
N GLY A 95 -3.36 14.47 -30.69
CA GLY A 95 -4.16 13.36 -30.19
C GLY A 95 -3.65 11.97 -30.56
N GLU A 96 -2.45 11.88 -31.15
CA GLU A 96 -1.78 10.60 -31.38
C GLU A 96 -0.75 10.31 -30.26
N THR A 97 -0.40 9.05 -30.07
CA THR A 97 0.65 8.62 -29.14
C THR A 97 2.00 9.21 -29.54
N ALA A 98 2.67 9.89 -28.60
CA ALA A 98 3.98 10.50 -28.86
C ALA A 98 5.14 9.49 -28.72
N ILE A 99 5.08 8.61 -27.71
CA ILE A 99 6.05 7.54 -27.48
C ILE A 99 5.29 6.23 -27.32
N ASP A 100 5.44 5.34 -28.27
CA ASP A 100 4.80 4.01 -28.26
C ASP A 100 5.81 2.95 -27.83
N VAL A 101 5.64 2.44 -26.62
CA VAL A 101 6.38 1.28 -26.07
C VAL A 101 5.57 0.00 -26.25
N GLY A 102 4.24 0.07 -26.14
CA GLY A 102 3.33 -1.05 -26.30
C GLY A 102 3.70 -2.26 -25.45
N SER A 103 4.01 -3.38 -26.13
CA SER A 103 4.46 -4.64 -25.48
C SER A 103 6.00 -4.77 -25.38
N SER A 104 6.74 -3.71 -25.64
CA SER A 104 8.19 -3.68 -25.63
C SER A 104 8.76 -3.36 -24.24
N ASN A 105 10.07 -3.56 -24.08
CA ASN A 105 10.77 -3.13 -22.87
C ASN A 105 11.67 -1.94 -23.21
N ALA A 106 11.56 -0.87 -22.42
CA ALA A 106 12.30 0.36 -22.64
C ALA A 106 12.81 0.98 -21.35
N THR A 107 14.07 1.41 -21.36
CA THR A 107 14.58 2.41 -20.40
C THR A 107 14.75 3.73 -21.15
N ILE A 108 14.11 4.78 -20.62
CA ILE A 108 14.18 6.15 -21.13
C ILE A 108 14.85 7.04 -20.09
N HIS A 109 16.06 7.47 -20.40
CA HIS A 109 16.79 8.46 -19.60
C HIS A 109 16.29 9.86 -19.96
N VAL A 110 15.84 10.59 -18.95
CA VAL A 110 15.32 11.95 -19.11
C VAL A 110 16.43 12.96 -18.81
N GLU A 111 16.83 13.74 -19.80
CA GLU A 111 17.77 14.85 -19.63
C GLU A 111 17.14 16.17 -20.10
N GLY A 112 17.49 17.27 -19.42
CA GLY A 112 17.04 18.62 -19.79
C GLY A 112 15.57 18.83 -19.52
N LYS A 113 14.86 19.54 -20.40
CA LYS A 113 13.44 19.87 -20.27
C LYS A 113 12.68 19.31 -21.46
N ASN A 114 11.84 18.32 -21.20
CA ASN A 114 11.04 17.66 -22.22
C ASN A 114 9.57 18.06 -22.03
N HIS A 115 8.94 18.50 -23.08
CA HIS A 115 7.53 18.84 -23.12
C HIS A 115 6.84 18.06 -24.22
N ILE A 116 5.83 17.28 -23.87
CA ILE A 116 5.04 16.47 -24.78
C ILE A 116 3.57 16.76 -24.55
N ASP A 117 2.86 17.19 -25.60
CA ASP A 117 1.45 17.64 -25.55
C ASP A 117 0.64 16.91 -26.63
N SER A 118 -0.51 16.36 -26.26
CA SER A 118 -1.46 15.75 -27.20
C SER A 118 -2.22 16.76 -28.07
N GLY A 119 -2.06 18.07 -27.82
CA GLY A 119 -2.82 19.12 -28.49
C GLY A 119 -4.23 19.28 -27.92
N THR A 120 -5.16 19.75 -28.73
CA THR A 120 -6.54 20.10 -28.29
C THR A 120 -7.62 19.15 -28.82
N THR A 121 -7.24 17.99 -29.30
CA THR A 121 -8.18 17.00 -29.86
C THR A 121 -8.47 15.93 -28.83
N SER A 122 -9.75 15.64 -28.62
CA SER A 122 -10.19 14.46 -27.87
C SER A 122 -9.61 13.19 -28.49
N SER A 123 -8.99 12.35 -27.68
CA SER A 123 -8.33 11.12 -28.10
C SER A 123 -8.74 9.95 -27.20
N ASP A 124 -8.66 8.75 -27.74
CA ASP A 124 -8.74 7.49 -26.98
C ASP A 124 -7.34 6.93 -26.69
N GLU A 125 -6.28 7.64 -27.15
CA GLU A 125 -4.89 7.17 -27.11
C GLU A 125 -4.12 7.78 -25.94
N SER A 126 -3.21 7.01 -25.38
CA SER A 126 -2.26 7.44 -24.35
C SER A 126 -1.13 8.25 -24.98
N LEU A 127 -0.55 9.18 -24.21
CA LEU A 127 0.53 10.04 -24.70
C LEU A 127 1.89 9.29 -24.72
N ILE A 128 2.15 8.51 -23.67
CA ILE A 128 3.19 7.47 -23.66
C ILE A 128 2.49 6.14 -23.48
N HIS A 129 2.45 5.34 -24.54
CA HIS A 129 1.72 4.09 -24.59
C HIS A 129 2.53 2.94 -24.04
N VAL A 130 1.97 2.24 -23.05
CA VAL A 130 2.49 0.99 -22.46
C VAL A 130 1.30 0.08 -22.17
N SER A 131 1.22 -1.10 -22.78
CA SER A 131 0.15 -2.05 -22.53
C SER A 131 0.59 -3.24 -21.68
N ASP A 132 1.38 -4.16 -22.24
CA ASP A 132 1.91 -5.35 -21.59
C ASP A 132 3.45 -5.39 -21.55
N GLY A 133 4.11 -4.29 -21.96
CA GLY A 133 5.55 -4.09 -21.91
C GLY A 133 6.06 -3.54 -20.58
N SER A 134 7.34 -3.16 -20.54
CA SER A 134 7.92 -2.46 -19.41
C SER A 134 8.52 -1.12 -19.82
N LEU A 135 8.19 -0.07 -19.08
CA LEU A 135 8.76 1.26 -19.21
C LEU A 135 9.50 1.64 -17.92
N ASN A 136 10.78 1.96 -18.05
CA ASN A 136 11.55 2.58 -16.98
C ASN A 136 11.89 4.03 -17.38
N LEU A 137 11.34 4.99 -16.63
CA LEU A 137 11.68 6.41 -16.74
C LEU A 137 12.67 6.76 -15.62
N THR A 138 13.86 7.26 -15.99
CA THR A 138 14.89 7.58 -14.99
C THR A 138 15.66 8.84 -15.35
N SER A 139 16.23 9.49 -14.34
CA SER A 139 17.17 10.58 -14.53
C SER A 139 18.28 10.54 -13.48
N GLU A 140 19.53 10.79 -13.90
CA GLU A 140 20.69 10.96 -13.00
C GLU A 140 20.99 12.45 -12.73
N THR A 141 20.32 13.37 -13.44
CA THR A 141 20.73 14.79 -13.53
C THR A 141 19.61 15.80 -13.23
N GLY A 142 18.46 15.35 -12.74
CA GLY A 142 17.30 16.21 -12.52
C GLY A 142 16.62 16.59 -13.85
N GLY A 143 16.35 15.59 -14.71
CA GLY A 143 15.62 15.82 -15.96
C GLY A 143 14.13 16.08 -15.71
N GLU A 144 13.58 17.05 -16.44
CA GLU A 144 12.15 17.42 -16.36
C GLU A 144 11.39 16.78 -17.53
N LEU A 145 10.24 16.14 -17.25
CA LEU A 145 9.31 15.60 -18.24
C LEU A 145 7.90 16.10 -17.95
N GLU A 146 7.42 17.03 -18.77
CA GLU A 146 6.06 17.56 -18.70
C GLU A 146 5.21 16.92 -19.80
N LEU A 147 4.18 16.19 -19.38
CA LEU A 147 3.25 15.48 -20.23
C LEU A 147 1.85 16.09 -20.06
N THR A 148 1.27 16.59 -21.14
CA THR A 148 -0.08 17.16 -21.13
C THR A 148 -0.97 16.41 -22.11
N ASN A 149 -1.91 15.62 -21.59
CA ASN A 149 -2.90 14.92 -22.40
C ASN A 149 -4.27 15.61 -22.22
N GLN A 150 -4.76 16.27 -23.27
CA GLN A 150 -6.00 17.06 -23.20
C GLN A 150 -7.19 16.25 -23.71
N GLU A 151 -8.27 16.18 -22.92
CA GLU A 151 -9.53 15.54 -23.30
C GLU A 151 -9.35 14.09 -23.79
N SER A 152 -8.48 13.29 -23.13
CA SER A 152 -8.21 11.90 -23.53
C SER A 152 -8.84 10.91 -22.56
N ASP A 153 -9.46 9.86 -23.13
CA ASP A 153 -9.86 8.67 -22.40
C ASP A 153 -8.71 7.64 -22.25
N GLY A 154 -7.61 7.76 -22.99
CA GLY A 154 -6.37 7.02 -22.75
C GLY A 154 -5.60 7.59 -21.56
N ALA A 155 -4.70 6.81 -20.95
CA ALA A 155 -3.84 7.29 -19.88
C ALA A 155 -2.85 8.36 -20.39
N VAL A 156 -2.31 9.20 -19.49
CA VAL A 156 -1.16 10.05 -19.89
C VAL A 156 0.08 9.18 -20.10
N ILE A 157 0.37 8.27 -19.16
CA ILE A 157 1.39 7.20 -19.30
C ILE A 157 0.68 5.88 -19.00
N GLY A 158 0.60 4.98 -19.96
CA GLY A 158 -0.01 3.66 -19.78
C GLY A 158 -0.81 3.20 -20.98
N SER A 159 -1.94 2.54 -20.79
CA SER A 159 -2.70 1.96 -21.87
C SER A 159 -3.70 2.94 -22.48
N ASP A 160 -4.13 2.62 -23.68
CA ASP A 160 -5.21 3.31 -24.40
C ASP A 160 -6.57 3.00 -23.78
N LYS A 161 -7.62 3.74 -24.22
CA LYS A 161 -8.99 3.43 -23.85
C LYS A 161 -9.39 2.01 -24.27
N ASP A 162 -10.21 1.33 -23.44
CA ASP A 162 -10.66 -0.06 -23.65
C ASP A 162 -9.52 -1.09 -23.69
N GLU A 163 -8.28 -0.69 -23.32
CA GLU A 163 -7.11 -1.57 -23.30
C GLU A 163 -6.65 -1.84 -21.86
N GLU A 164 -6.37 -3.12 -21.56
CA GLU A 164 -5.79 -3.53 -20.28
C GLU A 164 -4.34 -3.04 -20.14
N PHE A 165 -3.99 -2.45 -18.99
CA PHE A 165 -2.61 -2.24 -18.58
C PHE A 165 -2.14 -3.42 -17.74
N SER A 166 -1.33 -4.31 -18.32
CA SER A 166 -0.77 -5.49 -17.66
C SER A 166 0.76 -5.49 -17.59
N GLY A 167 1.38 -4.42 -18.08
CA GLY A 167 2.81 -4.20 -18.07
C GLY A 167 3.36 -3.63 -16.76
N SER A 168 4.51 -2.98 -16.85
CA SER A 168 5.09 -2.28 -15.71
C SER A 168 5.60 -0.89 -16.08
N ILE A 169 5.35 0.08 -15.22
CA ILE A 169 5.93 1.41 -15.28
C ILE A 169 6.78 1.63 -14.02
N THR A 170 8.07 1.92 -14.22
CA THR A 170 8.98 2.30 -13.14
C THR A 170 9.42 3.74 -13.35
N ILE A 171 9.33 4.56 -12.32
CA ILE A 171 9.83 5.94 -12.30
C ILE A 171 10.85 6.03 -11.17
N ASP A 172 12.12 6.26 -11.50
CA ASP A 172 13.21 6.18 -10.53
C ASP A 172 14.29 7.26 -10.80
N GLY A 173 15.19 7.45 -9.84
CA GLY A 173 16.26 8.44 -9.93
C GLY A 173 15.82 9.84 -9.51
N ASP A 174 16.50 10.86 -10.05
CA ASP A 174 16.25 12.30 -9.80
C ASP A 174 15.48 12.87 -11.00
N ILE A 175 14.24 12.40 -11.18
CA ILE A 175 13.34 12.84 -12.26
C ILE A 175 12.25 13.77 -11.71
N ASP A 176 11.95 14.83 -12.46
CA ASP A 176 10.80 15.72 -12.22
C ASP A 176 9.75 15.45 -13.32
N LEU A 177 8.73 14.66 -12.98
CA LEU A 177 7.67 14.21 -13.89
C LEU A 177 6.35 14.90 -13.55
N SER A 178 5.81 15.61 -14.51
CA SER A 178 4.42 16.08 -14.47
C SER A 178 3.62 15.36 -15.54
N ALA A 179 2.79 14.41 -15.13
CA ALA A 179 1.85 13.69 -15.96
C ALA A 179 0.44 14.20 -15.63
N GLY A 180 -0.08 15.10 -16.45
CA GLY A 180 -1.33 15.75 -16.12
C GLY A 180 -2.11 16.17 -17.33
N ALA A 181 -3.30 16.58 -17.00
CA ALA A 181 -4.20 17.17 -17.94
C ALA A 181 -4.49 18.61 -17.54
N SER A 182 -4.42 19.48 -18.49
CA SER A 182 -4.75 20.90 -18.33
C SER A 182 -6.19 21.13 -18.75
N LEU A 183 -7.16 21.03 -17.82
CA LEU A 183 -8.57 21.41 -18.03
C LEU A 183 -9.26 20.69 -19.22
N GLY A 184 -9.84 19.53 -18.97
CA GLY A 184 -10.63 18.80 -19.98
C GLY A 184 -11.57 17.79 -19.35
N ILE A 185 -12.22 16.99 -20.15
CA ILE A 185 -13.03 15.84 -19.80
C ILE A 185 -12.32 14.60 -20.33
N GLY A 186 -11.51 13.95 -19.51
CA GLY A 186 -10.81 12.72 -19.86
C GLY A 186 -10.92 11.71 -18.71
N ASN A 187 -11.26 10.47 -19.03
CA ASN A 187 -11.57 9.43 -18.05
C ASN A 187 -10.42 8.44 -17.83
N GLY A 188 -9.28 8.60 -18.52
CA GLY A 188 -8.07 7.79 -18.30
C GLY A 188 -7.33 8.20 -17.04
N ALA A 189 -6.51 7.30 -16.48
CA ALA A 189 -5.60 7.62 -15.40
C ALA A 189 -4.48 8.56 -15.87
N ALA A 190 -3.86 9.33 -14.96
CA ALA A 190 -2.63 10.01 -15.35
C ALA A 190 -1.49 8.99 -15.52
N ILE A 191 -1.34 8.01 -14.62
CA ILE A 191 -0.39 6.90 -14.77
C ILE A 191 -1.13 5.60 -14.52
N GLY A 192 -1.23 4.73 -15.54
CA GLY A 192 -1.90 3.43 -15.41
C GLY A 192 -2.74 3.04 -16.60
N SER A 193 -4.04 2.74 -16.44
CA SER A 193 -4.89 2.34 -17.58
C SER A 193 -5.76 3.46 -18.10
N GLY A 194 -6.12 3.35 -19.38
CA GLY A 194 -7.16 4.19 -19.99
C GLY A 194 -8.56 3.87 -19.44
N ALA A 195 -9.56 4.69 -19.80
CA ALA A 195 -10.94 4.45 -19.44
C ALA A 195 -11.45 3.10 -20.01
N ASP A 196 -12.31 2.41 -19.26
CA ASP A 196 -12.81 1.08 -19.59
C ASP A 196 -11.71 -0.02 -19.69
N GLY A 197 -10.44 0.32 -19.37
CA GLY A 197 -9.30 -0.60 -19.34
C GLY A 197 -8.94 -1.01 -17.90
N ASP A 198 -8.72 -2.30 -17.67
CA ASP A 198 -8.31 -2.80 -16.35
C ASP A 198 -6.82 -2.48 -16.08
N PHE A 199 -6.50 -2.20 -14.83
CA PHE A 199 -5.12 -2.09 -14.35
C PHE A 199 -4.74 -3.36 -13.60
N THR A 200 -3.98 -4.23 -14.27
CA THR A 200 -3.51 -5.52 -13.71
C THR A 200 -2.00 -5.57 -13.54
N GLY A 201 -1.28 -4.56 -14.06
CA GLY A 201 0.16 -4.43 -14.04
C GLY A 201 0.73 -3.79 -12.77
N ASP A 202 1.94 -3.27 -12.89
CA ASP A 202 2.68 -2.69 -11.77
C ASP A 202 3.09 -1.24 -12.08
N VAL A 203 2.91 -0.33 -11.09
CA VAL A 203 3.53 1.01 -11.09
C VAL A 203 4.45 1.13 -9.88
N ILE A 204 5.71 1.47 -10.13
CA ILE A 204 6.74 1.64 -9.10
C ILE A 204 7.31 3.05 -9.20
N ILE A 205 7.23 3.82 -8.12
CA ILE A 205 7.83 5.15 -8.01
C ILE A 205 8.85 5.13 -6.86
N ALA A 206 10.10 5.46 -7.17
CA ALA A 206 11.20 5.29 -6.24
C ALA A 206 12.31 6.35 -6.42
N GLY A 207 13.44 6.14 -5.76
CA GLY A 207 14.59 7.05 -5.83
C GLY A 207 14.33 8.37 -5.13
N GLU A 208 14.66 9.47 -5.80
CA GLU A 208 14.37 10.85 -5.42
C GLU A 208 13.38 11.47 -6.44
N ALA A 209 12.55 10.62 -7.08
CA ALA A 209 11.60 11.06 -8.08
C ALA A 209 10.56 12.01 -7.50
N ASN A 210 10.30 13.11 -8.21
CA ASN A 210 9.21 14.04 -7.97
C ASN A 210 8.15 13.83 -9.04
N VAL A 211 6.95 13.39 -8.65
CA VAL A 211 5.90 12.97 -9.59
C VAL A 211 4.59 13.68 -9.28
N ASP A 212 4.13 14.48 -10.23
CA ASP A 212 2.77 15.02 -10.24
C ASP A 212 1.92 14.23 -11.24
N ALA A 213 0.99 13.42 -10.76
CA ALA A 213 0.06 12.60 -11.55
C ALA A 213 -1.37 13.12 -11.35
N ILE A 214 -1.87 13.88 -12.31
CA ILE A 214 -3.16 14.57 -12.21
C ILE A 214 -4.08 14.10 -13.32
N ALA A 215 -5.07 13.26 -12.99
CA ALA A 215 -6.15 12.88 -13.89
C ALA A 215 -7.19 14.02 -13.98
N GLN A 216 -7.97 14.03 -15.05
CA GLN A 216 -8.86 15.17 -15.34
C GLN A 216 -10.23 15.06 -14.70
N ASP A 217 -10.88 13.92 -14.85
CA ASP A 217 -12.30 13.69 -14.51
C ASP A 217 -12.39 12.44 -13.62
N ASP A 218 -12.87 11.35 -14.14
CA ASP A 218 -13.22 10.13 -13.43
C ASP A 218 -12.06 9.11 -13.27
N GLY A 219 -10.92 9.31 -13.92
CA GLY A 219 -9.76 8.44 -13.81
C GLY A 219 -9.00 8.64 -12.50
N ALA A 220 -8.22 7.65 -12.10
CA ALA A 220 -7.31 7.80 -10.97
C ALA A 220 -6.08 8.66 -11.32
N GLY A 221 -5.52 9.39 -10.35
CA GLY A 221 -4.20 10.00 -10.53
C GLY A 221 -3.16 8.94 -10.88
N ILE A 222 -3.06 7.88 -10.06
CA ILE A 222 -2.25 6.68 -10.34
C ILE A 222 -3.13 5.45 -10.14
N GLY A 223 -3.30 4.64 -11.20
CA GLY A 223 -4.11 3.43 -11.13
C GLY A 223 -4.97 3.18 -12.34
N SER A 224 -6.25 2.85 -12.17
CA SER A 224 -7.13 2.59 -13.32
C SER A 224 -7.88 3.82 -13.80
N GLY A 225 -8.21 3.84 -15.08
CA GLY A 225 -9.18 4.78 -15.62
C GLY A 225 -10.61 4.50 -15.12
N SER A 226 -11.56 5.38 -15.47
CA SER A 226 -12.98 5.20 -15.15
C SER A 226 -13.48 3.85 -15.64
N ARG A 227 -14.19 3.11 -14.79
CA ARG A 227 -14.76 1.77 -15.01
C ARG A 227 -13.75 0.63 -15.17
N GLY A 228 -12.44 0.91 -15.09
CA GLY A 228 -11.40 -0.10 -15.05
C GLY A 228 -11.22 -0.67 -13.63
N GLU A 229 -11.09 -1.99 -13.49
CA GLU A 229 -10.70 -2.62 -12.23
C GLU A 229 -9.22 -2.37 -11.94
N MET A 230 -8.87 -2.06 -10.68
CA MET A 230 -7.49 -1.98 -10.22
C MET A 230 -7.16 -3.24 -9.41
N SER A 231 -6.54 -4.23 -10.07
CA SER A 231 -6.13 -5.50 -9.44
C SER A 231 -4.61 -5.69 -9.42
N GLY A 232 -3.86 -4.80 -10.05
CA GLY A 232 -2.41 -4.78 -10.05
C GLY A 232 -1.80 -4.19 -8.78
N SER A 233 -0.55 -3.71 -8.87
CA SER A 233 0.16 -3.14 -7.73
C SER A 233 0.69 -1.73 -7.99
N ILE A 234 0.61 -0.88 -6.97
CA ILE A 234 1.24 0.44 -6.94
C ILE A 234 2.18 0.49 -5.75
N THR A 235 3.46 0.74 -5.99
CA THR A 235 4.48 0.86 -4.94
C THR A 235 5.15 2.22 -5.02
N ILE A 236 5.06 3.01 -3.95
CA ILE A 236 5.74 4.29 -3.81
C ILE A 236 6.73 4.18 -2.65
N GLY A 237 8.01 4.42 -2.93
CA GLY A 237 9.04 4.15 -1.92
C GLY A 237 10.26 5.06 -1.99
N SER A 238 11.30 4.69 -1.27
CA SER A 238 12.56 5.44 -1.14
C SER A 238 12.37 6.84 -0.57
N ASN A 239 12.73 7.90 -1.32
CA ASN A 239 12.51 9.29 -0.96
C ASN A 239 11.62 9.99 -2.02
N ALA A 240 10.79 9.24 -2.71
CA ALA A 240 9.90 9.80 -3.73
C ALA A 240 8.94 10.83 -3.12
N ASP A 241 8.69 11.90 -3.87
CA ASP A 241 7.68 12.92 -3.58
C ASP A 241 6.58 12.83 -4.64
N VAL A 242 5.38 12.44 -4.24
CA VAL A 242 4.31 12.09 -5.17
C VAL A 242 3.05 12.87 -4.85
N THR A 243 2.55 13.60 -5.84
CA THR A 243 1.21 14.17 -5.85
C THR A 243 0.35 13.37 -6.83
N ALA A 244 -0.74 12.78 -6.35
CA ALA A 244 -1.65 11.98 -7.17
C ALA A 244 -3.10 12.43 -6.99
N ILE A 245 -3.71 13.00 -8.04
CA ILE A 245 -5.01 13.66 -7.97
C ILE A 245 -5.96 13.09 -9.00
N SER A 246 -7.20 12.78 -8.59
CA SER A 246 -8.35 12.64 -9.48
C SER A 246 -9.12 13.94 -9.57
N GLY A 247 -9.53 14.31 -10.77
CA GLY A 247 -10.24 15.56 -11.04
C GLY A 247 -11.70 15.57 -10.55
N GLU A 248 -12.36 14.42 -10.43
CA GLU A 248 -13.73 14.29 -9.92
C GLU A 248 -13.90 13.00 -9.09
N ASP A 249 -14.47 11.94 -9.68
CA ASP A 249 -15.00 10.77 -8.98
C ASP A 249 -13.99 9.60 -8.83
N GLY A 250 -12.82 9.64 -9.47
CA GLY A 250 -11.77 8.64 -9.32
C GLY A 250 -11.01 8.81 -8.00
N ALA A 251 -10.19 7.83 -7.64
CA ALA A 251 -9.26 7.94 -6.50
C ALA A 251 -7.99 8.72 -6.89
N GLY A 252 -7.38 9.42 -5.93
CA GLY A 252 -6.03 9.95 -6.14
C GLY A 252 -5.04 8.83 -6.49
N ILE A 253 -5.00 7.77 -5.68
CA ILE A 253 -4.24 6.54 -5.95
C ILE A 253 -5.19 5.36 -5.78
N GLY A 254 -5.38 4.56 -6.85
CA GLY A 254 -6.24 3.38 -6.82
C GLY A 254 -7.12 3.22 -8.05
N SER A 255 -8.43 3.03 -7.89
CA SER A 255 -9.32 2.86 -9.05
C SER A 255 -10.04 4.15 -9.47
N GLY A 256 -10.38 4.24 -10.74
CA GLY A 256 -11.27 5.29 -11.28
C GLY A 256 -12.73 5.11 -10.84
N ASP A 257 -13.62 6.01 -11.27
CA ASP A 257 -15.07 5.92 -11.02
C ASP A 257 -15.62 4.55 -11.44
N LYS A 258 -16.39 3.90 -10.56
CA LYS A 258 -16.97 2.56 -10.73
C LYS A 258 -15.98 1.41 -10.91
N GLY A 259 -14.68 1.67 -10.76
CA GLY A 259 -13.66 0.63 -10.74
C GLY A 259 -13.53 -0.02 -9.36
N GLU A 260 -13.51 -1.35 -9.27
CA GLU A 260 -13.17 -2.06 -8.04
C GLU A 260 -11.67 -1.96 -7.76
N MET A 261 -11.29 -1.72 -6.51
CA MET A 261 -9.90 -1.77 -6.05
C MET A 261 -9.67 -3.10 -5.32
N SER A 262 -9.12 -4.07 -6.03
CA SER A 262 -8.84 -5.43 -5.53
C SER A 262 -7.33 -5.71 -5.42
N GLY A 263 -6.51 -4.81 -5.91
CA GLY A 263 -5.05 -4.88 -5.94
C GLY A 263 -4.37 -4.37 -4.66
N THR A 264 -3.11 -3.98 -4.80
CA THR A 264 -2.25 -3.58 -3.68
C THR A 264 -1.68 -2.18 -3.89
N ILE A 265 -1.78 -1.34 -2.86
CA ILE A 265 -1.09 -0.06 -2.78
C ILE A 265 -0.12 -0.11 -1.60
N GLU A 266 1.18 0.09 -1.85
CA GLU A 266 2.22 0.14 -0.82
C GLU A 266 2.94 1.49 -0.85
N ILE A 267 2.94 2.22 0.27
CA ILE A 267 3.70 3.46 0.45
C ILE A 267 4.74 3.21 1.54
N LEU A 268 6.02 3.34 1.19
CA LEU A 268 7.12 2.76 1.95
C LEU A 268 8.28 3.76 2.11
N GLY A 269 9.23 3.43 2.97
CA GLY A 269 10.48 4.19 3.10
C GLY A 269 10.28 5.56 3.70
N ASN A 270 10.82 6.59 3.07
CA ASN A 270 10.66 8.01 3.45
C ASN A 270 9.82 8.76 2.41
N ALA A 271 8.96 8.06 1.67
CA ALA A 271 8.15 8.68 0.64
C ALA A 271 7.22 9.75 1.24
N THR A 272 7.06 10.85 0.52
CA THR A 272 6.03 11.86 0.77
C THR A 272 4.95 11.69 -0.28
N VAL A 273 3.69 11.54 0.14
CA VAL A 273 2.57 11.32 -0.76
C VAL A 273 1.41 12.25 -0.40
N ASP A 274 1.02 13.06 -1.36
CA ASP A 274 -0.19 13.86 -1.33
C ASP A 274 -1.19 13.28 -2.34
N ALA A 275 -2.23 12.60 -1.84
CA ALA A 275 -3.21 11.93 -2.66
C ALA A 275 -4.61 12.53 -2.46
N GLY A 276 -5.35 12.77 -3.54
CA GLY A 276 -6.66 13.37 -3.40
C GLY A 276 -7.63 13.10 -4.55
N SER A 277 -8.91 13.04 -4.20
CA SER A 277 -10.04 13.19 -5.12
C SER A 277 -10.68 14.55 -4.89
N THR A 278 -11.06 15.25 -5.96
CA THR A 278 -11.68 16.57 -5.79
C THR A 278 -13.17 16.48 -5.47
N ASP A 279 -13.80 15.32 -5.66
CA ASP A 279 -15.23 15.10 -5.39
C ASP A 279 -15.48 13.79 -4.62
N GLU A 280 -16.05 12.75 -5.19
CA GLU A 280 -16.66 11.63 -4.48
C GLU A 280 -15.78 10.37 -4.39
N GLY A 281 -14.59 10.36 -5.02
CA GLY A 281 -13.59 9.28 -4.89
C GLY A 281 -12.81 9.35 -3.59
N ALA A 282 -12.06 8.29 -3.27
CA ALA A 282 -11.14 8.28 -2.13
C ALA A 282 -9.83 9.02 -2.47
N GLY A 283 -9.15 9.58 -1.46
CA GLY A 283 -7.76 10.02 -1.66
C GLY A 283 -6.86 8.84 -2.04
N ILE A 284 -6.92 7.74 -1.28
CA ILE A 284 -6.23 6.47 -1.57
C ILE A 284 -7.23 5.33 -1.42
N GLY A 285 -7.45 4.55 -2.49
CA GLY A 285 -8.35 3.41 -2.47
C GLY A 285 -9.24 3.32 -3.71
N SER A 286 -10.56 3.32 -3.57
CA SER A 286 -11.45 3.21 -4.74
C SER A 286 -12.10 4.54 -5.13
N GLY A 287 -12.42 4.67 -6.40
CA GLY A 287 -13.27 5.76 -6.91
C GLY A 287 -14.71 5.60 -6.44
N LYS A 288 -15.57 6.58 -6.80
CA LYS A 288 -17.01 6.54 -6.55
C LYS A 288 -17.66 5.31 -7.19
N GLY A 289 -18.57 4.66 -6.46
CA GLY A 289 -19.23 3.45 -6.94
C GLY A 289 -18.30 2.24 -7.06
N GLY A 290 -17.02 2.38 -6.70
CA GLY A 290 -16.03 1.32 -6.63
C GLY A 290 -15.80 0.83 -5.20
N GLU A 291 -15.71 -0.47 -4.98
CA GLU A 291 -15.41 -1.07 -3.68
C GLU A 291 -13.90 -1.16 -3.46
N LEU A 292 -13.42 -0.86 -2.24
CA LEU A 292 -12.16 -1.43 -1.76
C LEU A 292 -12.47 -2.85 -1.29
N SER A 293 -12.24 -3.83 -2.18
CA SER A 293 -12.73 -5.20 -2.02
C SER A 293 -11.96 -6.01 -0.97
N GLU A 294 -12.46 -7.21 -0.63
CA GLU A 294 -11.83 -8.09 0.37
C GLU A 294 -10.36 -8.42 0.09
N THR A 295 -9.94 -8.40 -1.16
CA THR A 295 -8.54 -8.64 -1.57
C THR A 295 -7.72 -7.36 -1.66
N GLY A 296 -8.38 -6.21 -1.76
CA GLY A 296 -7.74 -4.90 -1.87
C GLY A 296 -6.97 -4.54 -0.59
N THR A 297 -5.75 -4.05 -0.76
CA THR A 297 -4.85 -3.74 0.36
C THR A 297 -4.21 -2.38 0.18
N VAL A 298 -4.25 -1.56 1.23
CA VAL A 298 -3.48 -0.31 1.34
C VAL A 298 -2.52 -0.43 2.52
N THR A 299 -1.22 -0.36 2.27
CA THR A 299 -0.18 -0.46 3.30
C THR A 299 0.69 0.79 3.29
N ILE A 300 0.77 1.49 4.42
CA ILE A 300 1.61 2.67 4.62
C ILE A 300 2.58 2.36 5.76
N ARG A 301 3.89 2.39 5.50
CA ARG A 301 4.89 2.00 6.51
C ARG A 301 6.25 2.66 6.30
N GLY A 302 7.18 2.39 7.20
CA GLY A 302 8.49 3.05 7.24
C GLY A 302 8.40 4.40 7.93
N ASP A 303 9.06 5.41 7.37
CA ASP A 303 8.99 6.81 7.78
C ASP A 303 8.14 7.64 6.77
N ALA A 304 7.23 6.99 6.05
CA ALA A 304 6.39 7.61 5.02
C ALA A 304 5.52 8.73 5.63
N ASN A 305 5.33 9.80 4.86
CA ASN A 305 4.48 10.94 5.21
C ASN A 305 3.37 11.09 4.17
N VAL A 306 2.13 10.83 4.58
CA VAL A 306 0.99 10.74 3.66
C VAL A 306 -0.10 11.72 4.06
N THR A 307 -0.54 12.53 3.09
CA THR A 307 -1.81 13.27 3.18
C THR A 307 -2.78 12.68 2.16
N ALA A 308 -3.93 12.21 2.62
CA ALA A 308 -4.94 11.60 1.76
C ALA A 308 -6.31 12.24 2.01
N ILE A 309 -6.90 12.85 0.97
CA ILE A 309 -8.16 13.58 1.12
C ILE A 309 -9.20 13.20 0.07
N SER A 310 -10.47 13.28 0.47
CA SER A 310 -11.61 13.39 -0.45
C SER A 310 -12.23 14.78 -0.32
N GLY A 311 -12.49 15.42 -1.43
CA GLY A 311 -13.07 16.77 -1.46
C GLY A 311 -14.55 16.78 -1.09
N ASN A 312 -15.23 15.62 -1.06
CA ASN A 312 -16.65 15.53 -0.76
C ASN A 312 -16.98 14.21 -0.02
N ASP A 313 -17.57 13.22 -0.68
CA ASP A 313 -18.26 12.07 -0.07
C ASP A 313 -17.39 10.80 0.03
N GLY A 314 -16.21 10.73 -0.59
CA GLY A 314 -15.30 9.61 -0.48
C GLY A 314 -14.53 9.61 0.85
N ALA A 315 -13.86 8.51 1.18
CA ALA A 315 -12.95 8.46 2.32
C ALA A 315 -11.59 9.11 1.99
N GLY A 316 -10.89 9.67 2.98
CA GLY A 316 -9.49 10.04 2.78
C GLY A 316 -8.66 8.82 2.37
N ILE A 317 -8.77 7.70 3.11
CA ILE A 317 -8.19 6.39 2.76
C ILE A 317 -9.28 5.34 2.89
N GLY A 318 -9.59 4.64 1.80
CA GLY A 318 -10.61 3.59 1.80
C GLY A 318 -11.48 3.53 0.57
N SER A 319 -12.80 3.56 0.70
CA SER A 319 -13.70 3.54 -0.46
C SER A 319 -14.25 4.91 -0.83
N GLY A 320 -14.56 5.10 -2.11
CA GLY A 320 -15.35 6.23 -2.58
C GLY A 320 -16.81 6.15 -2.12
N GLN A 321 -17.63 7.12 -2.57
CA GLN A 321 -19.06 7.17 -2.30
C GLN A 321 -19.80 5.96 -2.88
N ASP A 322 -20.92 5.60 -2.26
CA ASP A 322 -21.90 4.58 -2.68
C ASP A 322 -21.36 3.13 -2.65
N ASN A 323 -20.17 2.88 -2.05
CA ASN A 323 -19.67 1.52 -1.95
C ASN A 323 -18.90 1.22 -0.64
N SER A 324 -18.69 -0.07 -0.37
CA SER A 324 -18.14 -0.55 0.90
C SER A 324 -16.61 -0.57 0.92
N MET A 325 -16.05 -0.46 2.11
CA MET A 325 -14.67 -0.76 2.41
C MET A 325 -14.60 -2.15 3.05
N SER A 326 -14.30 -3.18 2.24
CA SER A 326 -14.20 -4.59 2.69
C SER A 326 -12.76 -5.06 2.81
N GLY A 327 -11.82 -4.31 2.26
CA GLY A 327 -10.40 -4.63 2.18
C GLY A 327 -9.61 -4.37 3.47
N THR A 328 -8.31 -4.27 3.32
CA THR A 328 -7.37 -4.09 4.43
C THR A 328 -6.60 -2.79 4.31
N ILE A 329 -6.57 -2.01 5.38
CA ILE A 329 -5.72 -0.83 5.51
C ILE A 329 -4.75 -1.06 6.68
N GLU A 330 -3.44 -0.93 6.41
CA GLU A 330 -2.39 -1.06 7.41
C GLU A 330 -1.51 0.19 7.44
N ILE A 331 -1.40 0.83 8.61
CA ILE A 331 -0.52 1.98 8.85
C ILE A 331 0.44 1.60 9.96
N LEU A 332 1.71 1.45 9.64
CA LEU A 332 2.68 0.77 10.50
C LEU A 332 3.97 1.57 10.65
N ASP A 333 4.88 1.06 11.48
CA ASP A 333 6.24 1.57 11.73
C ASP A 333 6.24 3.00 12.29
N ASN A 334 6.83 3.98 11.61
CA ASN A 334 6.86 5.39 12.02
C ASN A 334 6.06 6.28 11.07
N ALA A 335 5.18 5.70 10.25
CA ALA A 335 4.41 6.44 9.27
C ALA A 335 3.64 7.61 9.89
N ILE A 336 3.58 8.72 9.17
CA ILE A 336 2.79 9.90 9.51
C ILE A 336 1.67 10.01 8.49
N VAL A 337 0.42 9.93 8.93
CA VAL A 337 -0.74 9.94 8.04
C VAL A 337 -1.75 10.99 8.48
N ASN A 338 -2.14 11.85 7.53
CA ASN A 338 -3.24 12.78 7.67
C ASN A 338 -4.32 12.42 6.65
N ALA A 339 -5.45 11.93 7.12
CA ALA A 339 -6.54 11.49 6.25
C ALA A 339 -7.84 12.23 6.57
N GLY A 340 -8.56 12.68 5.56
CA GLY A 340 -9.78 13.45 5.78
C GLY A 340 -10.75 13.47 4.61
N SER A 341 -12.02 13.70 4.93
CA SER A 341 -13.11 13.92 3.98
C SER A 341 -13.87 15.19 4.34
N ASP A 342 -14.15 16.05 3.36
CA ASP A 342 -14.74 17.39 3.58
C ASP A 342 -16.26 17.36 3.78
N ASP A 343 -16.93 16.22 3.53
CA ASP A 343 -18.38 16.10 3.74
C ASP A 343 -18.77 14.77 4.42
N TYR A 344 -19.36 13.80 3.74
CA TYR A 344 -19.97 12.62 4.38
C TYR A 344 -19.07 11.38 4.41
N GLY A 345 -17.86 11.40 3.85
CA GLY A 345 -16.91 10.30 3.93
C GLY A 345 -16.13 10.24 5.23
N SER A 346 -15.60 9.09 5.59
CA SER A 346 -14.70 8.96 6.75
C SER A 346 -13.28 9.45 6.45
N GLY A 347 -12.52 9.82 7.48
CA GLY A 347 -11.08 10.05 7.31
C GLY A 347 -10.37 8.79 6.82
N ILE A 348 -10.59 7.64 7.50
CA ILE A 348 -10.08 6.32 7.12
C ILE A 348 -11.21 5.32 7.25
N GLY A 349 -11.60 4.66 6.15
CA GLY A 349 -12.66 3.66 6.15
C GLY A 349 -13.57 3.72 4.93
N SER A 350 -14.89 3.85 5.11
CA SER A 350 -15.81 3.94 3.97
C SER A 350 -16.22 5.37 3.63
N GLY A 351 -16.54 5.60 2.35
CA GLY A 351 -17.20 6.81 1.90
C GLY A 351 -18.68 6.85 2.29
N TYR A 352 -19.38 7.90 1.85
CA TYR A 352 -20.81 8.08 2.06
C TYR A 352 -21.62 6.89 1.52
N ARG A 353 -22.56 6.39 2.31
CA ARG A 353 -23.38 5.18 2.05
C ARG A 353 -22.61 3.86 1.96
N GLY A 354 -21.32 3.87 2.28
CA GLY A 354 -20.51 2.66 2.32
C GLY A 354 -20.55 1.97 3.68
N GLU A 355 -20.52 0.63 3.71
CA GLU A 355 -20.28 -0.15 4.92
C GLU A 355 -18.77 -0.32 5.14
N MET A 356 -18.28 -0.13 6.37
CA MET A 356 -16.92 -0.52 6.75
C MET A 356 -16.95 -1.94 7.30
N SER A 357 -16.69 -2.94 6.42
CA SER A 357 -16.70 -4.36 6.78
C SER A 357 -15.29 -4.98 6.84
N GLY A 358 -14.30 -4.31 6.28
CA GLY A 358 -12.92 -4.73 6.23
C GLY A 358 -12.13 -4.55 7.53
N SER A 359 -10.82 -4.41 7.40
CA SER A 359 -9.93 -4.23 8.55
C SER A 359 -9.04 -3.00 8.43
N ILE A 360 -8.90 -2.26 9.52
CA ILE A 360 -7.97 -1.15 9.66
C ILE A 360 -7.03 -1.47 10.81
N THR A 361 -5.72 -1.50 10.55
CA THR A 361 -4.68 -1.71 11.56
C THR A 361 -3.73 -0.51 11.61
N ILE A 362 -3.60 0.10 12.77
CA ILE A 362 -2.63 1.17 13.03
C ILE A 362 -1.67 0.68 14.11
N GLY A 363 -0.37 0.58 13.80
CA GLY A 363 0.61 -0.04 14.70
C GLY A 363 1.99 0.60 14.67
N GLY A 364 2.95 -0.01 15.37
CA GLY A 364 4.30 0.53 15.49
C GLY A 364 4.34 1.82 16.32
N ASN A 365 4.98 2.84 15.78
CA ASN A 365 5.00 4.22 16.32
C ASN A 365 4.25 5.19 15.39
N ALA A 366 3.37 4.69 14.55
CA ALA A 366 2.66 5.50 13.58
C ALA A 366 1.92 6.68 14.24
N GLN A 367 1.90 7.81 13.54
CA GLN A 367 1.20 9.01 13.94
C GLN A 367 0.08 9.27 12.93
N VAL A 368 -1.16 9.10 13.35
CA VAL A 368 -2.32 9.18 12.46
C VAL A 368 -3.28 10.25 12.94
N THR A 369 -3.63 11.17 12.03
CA THR A 369 -4.77 12.06 12.19
C THR A 369 -5.81 11.70 11.15
N ALA A 370 -6.98 11.28 11.60
CA ALA A 370 -8.10 10.91 10.73
C ALA A 370 -9.34 11.70 11.09
N SER A 371 -9.95 12.36 10.12
CA SER A 371 -11.07 13.29 10.37
C SER A 371 -12.16 13.12 9.32
N GLY A 372 -13.38 12.89 9.78
CA GLY A 372 -14.59 13.04 8.95
C GLY A 372 -15.27 14.36 9.24
N ASP A 373 -16.11 14.83 8.33
CA ASP A 373 -17.00 15.96 8.56
C ASP A 373 -18.47 15.50 8.55
N HIS A 374 -19.41 16.39 8.82
CA HIS A 374 -20.85 16.11 8.96
C HIS A 374 -21.18 14.89 9.86
N GLU A 375 -21.69 13.81 9.32
CA GLU A 375 -22.20 12.63 10.03
C GLU A 375 -21.22 11.42 9.97
N SER A 376 -19.97 11.64 9.60
CA SER A 376 -19.00 10.57 9.34
C SER A 376 -18.01 10.34 10.47
N ALA A 377 -17.40 9.16 10.54
CA ALA A 377 -16.38 8.83 11.50
C ALA A 377 -15.00 9.39 11.08
N GLY A 378 -14.14 9.70 12.06
CA GLY A 378 -12.73 9.90 11.78
C GLY A 378 -12.08 8.62 11.25
N ILE A 379 -12.30 7.48 11.95
CA ILE A 379 -11.88 6.15 11.53
C ILE A 379 -13.08 5.21 11.62
N GLY A 380 -13.52 4.66 10.48
CA GLY A 380 -14.64 3.74 10.46
C GLY A 380 -15.61 3.98 9.29
N ALA A 381 -16.90 4.15 9.59
CA ALA A 381 -17.91 4.31 8.55
C ALA A 381 -18.16 5.78 8.19
N GLY A 382 -18.36 6.03 6.89
CA GLY A 382 -18.91 7.30 6.41
C GLY A 382 -20.40 7.41 6.72
N ALA A 383 -20.99 8.57 6.45
CA ALA A 383 -22.39 8.85 6.71
C ALA A 383 -23.35 8.01 5.86
N GLN A 384 -24.57 7.82 6.37
CA GLN A 384 -25.62 7.05 5.68
C GLN A 384 -26.74 7.94 5.17
N SER A 385 -27.49 7.44 4.21
CA SER A 385 -28.70 8.12 3.73
C SER A 385 -29.85 8.02 4.73
N ILE A 386 -30.54 9.13 4.97
CA ILE A 386 -31.74 9.25 5.84
C ILE A 386 -32.87 8.24 5.54
N ASN A 387 -32.80 7.49 4.48
CA ASN A 387 -33.84 6.51 4.09
C ASN A 387 -33.43 5.05 4.34
N GLY A 388 -32.37 4.84 5.06
CA GLY A 388 -31.95 3.62 5.74
C GLY A 388 -31.88 2.36 4.90
N SER A 389 -30.77 1.83 4.70
CA SER A 389 -30.43 0.43 5.01
C SER A 389 -28.93 0.29 5.00
N SER A 390 -28.41 -0.13 6.16
CA SER A 390 -27.17 -0.84 6.36
C SER A 390 -25.89 -0.29 5.73
N GLY A 391 -25.42 0.79 6.19
CA GLY A 391 -24.00 1.08 6.18
C GLY A 391 -23.66 1.30 7.64
N GLY A 392 -22.91 0.47 8.21
CA GLY A 392 -22.45 0.55 9.56
C GLY A 392 -21.04 0.03 9.62
N MET A 393 -20.45 0.02 10.76
CA MET A 393 -19.17 -0.66 10.95
C MET A 393 -19.41 -2.10 11.40
N THR A 394 -19.11 -3.07 10.54
CA THR A 394 -19.10 -4.51 10.86
C THR A 394 -17.70 -5.09 10.92
N GLY A 395 -16.71 -4.39 10.39
CA GLY A 395 -15.32 -4.77 10.31
C GLY A 395 -14.53 -4.63 11.61
N THR A 396 -13.20 -4.57 11.48
CA THR A 396 -12.28 -4.50 12.61
C THR A 396 -11.39 -3.27 12.53
N ILE A 397 -11.32 -2.49 13.61
CA ILE A 397 -10.33 -1.44 13.80
C ILE A 397 -9.39 -1.87 14.92
N MET A 398 -8.09 -1.96 14.62
CA MET A 398 -7.06 -2.33 15.59
C MET A 398 -6.01 -1.22 15.67
N ILE A 399 -5.88 -0.61 16.85
CA ILE A 399 -4.82 0.37 17.15
C ILE A 399 -3.90 -0.27 18.18
N ARG A 400 -2.61 -0.41 17.90
CA ARG A 400 -1.72 -1.21 18.74
C ARG A 400 -0.32 -0.63 18.89
N ASP A 401 0.51 -1.29 19.66
CA ASP A 401 1.91 -0.96 19.92
C ASP A 401 2.07 0.41 20.61
N ASN A 402 2.80 1.37 20.02
CA ASN A 402 2.95 2.73 20.53
C ASN A 402 2.29 3.77 19.62
N ALA A 403 1.35 3.36 18.77
CA ALA A 403 0.70 4.25 17.84
C ALA A 403 0.07 5.46 18.54
N GLN A 404 0.14 6.61 17.88
CA GLN A 404 -0.46 7.87 18.31
C GLN A 404 -1.56 8.23 17.31
N VAL A 405 -2.80 8.18 17.75
CA VAL A 405 -3.96 8.39 16.87
C VAL A 405 -4.79 9.55 17.36
N THR A 406 -5.06 10.49 16.48
CA THR A 406 -6.07 11.53 16.66
C THR A 406 -7.21 11.26 15.67
N ALA A 407 -8.37 10.91 16.20
CA ALA A 407 -9.55 10.66 15.39
C ALA A 407 -10.61 11.71 15.70
N ASN A 408 -11.12 12.39 14.68
CA ASN A 408 -12.12 13.43 14.83
C ASN A 408 -13.41 13.03 14.13
N ALA A 409 -14.49 13.00 14.90
CA ALA A 409 -15.85 12.77 14.41
C ALA A 409 -16.39 14.00 13.69
N GLY A 410 -17.31 13.79 12.80
CA GLY A 410 -18.09 14.85 12.17
C GLY A 410 -19.00 15.62 13.15
N ARG A 411 -19.57 16.71 12.68
CA ARG A 411 -20.29 17.70 13.50
C ARG A 411 -21.63 17.23 14.08
N MET A 412 -22.23 16.16 13.55
CA MET A 412 -23.62 15.78 13.80
C MET A 412 -23.82 14.47 14.58
N GLY A 413 -22.84 14.07 15.41
CA GLY A 413 -23.06 12.98 16.37
C GLY A 413 -22.46 11.63 16.00
N SER A 414 -21.62 11.54 14.97
CA SER A 414 -20.88 10.35 14.61
C SER A 414 -19.80 9.99 15.65
N ALA A 415 -19.31 8.76 15.60
CA ALA A 415 -18.18 8.35 16.42
C ALA A 415 -16.86 8.88 15.83
N ALA A 416 -15.91 9.25 16.68
CA ALA A 416 -14.56 9.51 16.21
C ALA A 416 -13.89 8.24 15.67
N ILE A 417 -14.16 7.09 16.33
CA ILE A 417 -13.72 5.76 15.88
C ILE A 417 -14.94 4.83 15.94
N GLY A 418 -15.38 4.31 14.80
CA GLY A 418 -16.49 3.37 14.75
C GLY A 418 -17.54 3.66 13.69
N GLY A 419 -18.80 3.64 14.08
CA GLY A 419 -19.95 3.90 13.20
C GLY A 419 -20.38 5.37 13.20
N GLU A 420 -21.26 5.69 12.30
CA GLU A 420 -21.94 6.98 12.21
C GLU A 420 -23.10 7.12 13.21
N ASP A 421 -23.81 8.28 13.18
CA ASP A 421 -25.08 8.47 13.89
C ASP A 421 -26.17 7.58 13.26
N ASP A 422 -27.01 6.98 14.10
CA ASP A 422 -28.12 6.08 13.72
C ASP A 422 -27.72 4.73 13.08
N SER A 423 -26.43 4.34 13.03
CA SER A 423 -26.01 3.05 12.51
C SER A 423 -25.68 2.01 13.60
N ASP A 424 -25.90 0.74 13.27
CA ASP A 424 -25.52 -0.39 14.10
C ASP A 424 -24.01 -0.68 13.96
N MET A 425 -23.20 -0.27 14.95
CA MET A 425 -21.84 -0.77 15.03
C MET A 425 -21.84 -2.23 15.51
N LYS A 426 -21.49 -3.16 14.63
CA LYS A 426 -21.40 -4.61 14.93
C LYS A 426 -19.96 -5.12 14.92
N GLY A 427 -19.01 -4.28 14.55
CA GLY A 427 -17.60 -4.62 14.39
C GLY A 427 -16.82 -4.71 15.70
N ILE A 428 -15.50 -4.74 15.56
CA ILE A 428 -14.54 -4.82 16.65
C ILE A 428 -13.66 -3.57 16.65
N ILE A 429 -13.54 -2.90 17.79
CA ILE A 429 -12.55 -1.86 18.02
C ILE A 429 -11.60 -2.35 19.11
N ALA A 430 -10.32 -2.54 18.77
CA ALA A 430 -9.29 -3.01 19.68
C ALA A 430 -8.17 -1.97 19.80
N ILE A 431 -7.98 -1.42 21.01
CA ILE A 431 -6.89 -0.49 21.31
C ILE A 431 -5.93 -1.18 22.27
N LEU A 432 -4.75 -1.53 21.79
CA LEU A 432 -3.84 -2.48 22.43
C LEU A 432 -2.44 -1.87 22.66
N GLY A 433 -1.58 -2.58 23.38
CA GLY A 433 -0.21 -2.15 23.64
C GLY A 433 -0.13 -0.92 24.54
N ASN A 434 0.59 0.09 24.11
CA ASN A 434 0.74 1.39 24.76
C ASN A 434 0.19 2.52 23.89
N ALA A 435 -0.70 2.23 22.97
CA ALA A 435 -1.26 3.20 22.04
C ALA A 435 -1.87 4.40 22.78
N GLN A 436 -1.74 5.55 22.18
CA GLN A 436 -2.30 6.81 22.65
C GLN A 436 -3.35 7.28 21.65
N VAL A 437 -4.59 7.36 22.09
CA VAL A 437 -5.70 7.76 21.24
C VAL A 437 -6.32 9.03 21.81
N THR A 438 -6.48 10.02 20.96
CA THR A 438 -7.23 11.25 21.22
C THR A 438 -8.42 11.28 20.29
N THR A 439 -9.60 11.53 20.82
CA THR A 439 -10.81 11.69 20.04
C THR A 439 -11.37 13.09 20.18
N GLY A 440 -11.83 13.65 19.08
CA GLY A 440 -12.42 14.99 19.02
C GLY A 440 -13.67 15.03 18.16
N VAL A 441 -14.27 16.20 18.10
CA VAL A 441 -15.34 16.54 17.16
C VAL A 441 -14.89 17.72 16.33
N VAL A 442 -15.12 17.67 15.03
CA VAL A 442 -14.74 18.73 14.10
C VAL A 442 -15.68 19.93 14.26
N ASN A 443 -15.12 21.13 14.32
CA ASN A 443 -15.85 22.39 14.14
C ASN A 443 -15.87 22.83 12.68
N GLU A 444 -14.72 22.70 12.00
CA GLU A 444 -14.54 22.98 10.58
C GLU A 444 -13.43 22.06 10.06
N LEU A 445 -13.70 21.38 8.96
CA LEU A 445 -12.74 20.63 8.18
C LEU A 445 -12.71 21.21 6.77
N LYS A 446 -11.54 21.27 6.20
CA LYS A 446 -11.33 21.63 4.79
C LYS A 446 -10.30 20.69 4.20
N ALA A 447 -10.73 19.94 3.24
CA ALA A 447 -9.88 19.15 2.36
C ALA A 447 -9.81 19.90 1.03
N GLU A 448 -8.71 20.56 0.76
CA GLU A 448 -8.56 21.45 -0.41
C GLU A 448 -7.44 20.93 -1.32
N ILE A 449 -7.71 20.90 -2.61
CA ILE A 449 -6.71 20.71 -3.65
C ILE A 449 -6.65 22.01 -4.44
N ASP A 450 -5.48 22.68 -4.41
CA ASP A 450 -5.34 23.94 -5.14
C ASP A 450 -5.13 23.69 -6.66
N SER A 451 -5.14 24.76 -7.45
CA SER A 451 -4.95 24.68 -8.90
C SER A 451 -3.58 24.16 -9.35
N ASN A 452 -2.65 23.96 -8.44
CA ASN A 452 -1.33 23.38 -8.69
C ASN A 452 -1.22 21.93 -8.18
N GLY A 453 -2.35 21.29 -7.84
CA GLY A 453 -2.39 19.92 -7.31
C GLY A 453 -1.99 19.79 -5.84
N LYS A 454 -1.71 20.90 -5.13
CA LYS A 454 -1.31 20.83 -3.74
C LYS A 454 -2.47 20.43 -2.85
N VAL A 455 -2.30 19.35 -2.15
CA VAL A 455 -3.25 18.79 -1.19
C VAL A 455 -3.07 19.44 0.17
N ALA A 456 -4.16 19.85 0.80
CA ALA A 456 -4.14 20.42 2.13
C ALA A 456 -5.34 19.96 2.95
N LEU A 457 -5.09 19.42 4.14
CA LEU A 457 -6.09 19.09 5.13
C LEU A 457 -5.99 20.04 6.32
N THR A 458 -7.03 20.82 6.56
CA THR A 458 -7.13 21.70 7.72
C THR A 458 -8.27 21.25 8.62
N VAL A 459 -7.96 20.86 9.85
CA VAL A 459 -8.94 20.43 10.85
C VAL A 459 -8.97 21.42 12.00
N THR A 460 -10.12 21.99 12.27
CA THR A 460 -10.36 22.82 13.44
C THR A 460 -11.28 22.05 14.38
N PRO A 461 -10.77 21.48 15.50
CA PRO A 461 -11.61 20.78 16.46
C PRO A 461 -12.50 21.75 17.24
N LYS A 462 -13.64 21.26 17.73
CA LYS A 462 -14.43 21.97 18.74
C LYS A 462 -13.67 21.97 20.06
N GLU A 463 -13.60 23.13 20.70
CA GLU A 463 -12.98 23.23 22.03
C GLU A 463 -13.84 22.45 23.06
N ASP A 464 -13.16 21.64 23.88
CA ASP A 464 -13.74 20.87 24.99
C ASP A 464 -14.79 19.80 24.59
N GLU A 465 -14.93 19.42 23.32
CA GLU A 465 -15.81 18.34 22.88
C GLU A 465 -15.01 17.08 22.51
N ILE A 466 -15.28 16.00 23.23
CA ILE A 466 -14.64 14.70 23.06
C ILE A 466 -15.50 13.86 22.13
N GLY A 467 -14.89 13.28 21.09
CA GLY A 467 -15.55 12.35 20.19
C GLY A 467 -15.76 10.99 20.84
N ASN A 468 -16.84 10.32 20.48
CA ASN A 468 -17.15 8.99 20.97
C ASN A 468 -16.37 7.88 20.23
N ILE A 469 -16.23 6.73 20.89
CA ILE A 469 -15.75 5.49 20.28
C ILE A 469 -16.94 4.52 20.28
N GLY A 470 -17.27 3.99 19.08
CA GLY A 470 -18.40 3.09 18.89
C GLY A 470 -19.42 3.62 17.90
N GLY A 471 -20.68 3.54 18.20
CA GLY A 471 -21.77 4.11 17.41
C GLY A 471 -22.71 4.93 18.28
N GLN A 472 -23.50 5.81 17.69
CA GLN A 472 -24.52 6.59 18.37
C GLN A 472 -25.86 6.41 17.63
N GLN A 473 -26.97 6.30 18.32
CA GLN A 473 -28.29 6.18 17.73
C GLN A 473 -29.25 7.21 18.34
N ASN A 474 -29.75 8.18 17.56
CA ASN A 474 -30.73 9.19 17.97
C ASN A 474 -30.39 9.90 19.31
N GLY A 475 -29.13 10.21 19.53
CA GLY A 475 -28.67 10.77 20.81
C GLY A 475 -28.69 9.76 21.97
N HIS A 476 -28.95 8.49 21.69
CA HIS A 476 -28.86 7.38 22.62
C HIS A 476 -27.78 6.40 22.16
N ASN A 477 -26.91 6.05 23.08
CA ASN A 477 -25.82 5.12 22.85
C ASN A 477 -26.35 3.71 22.59
N ALA A 478 -26.18 3.21 21.38
CA ALA A 478 -26.54 1.85 20.97
C ALA A 478 -25.34 1.10 20.41
N PRO A 479 -24.31 0.79 21.23
CA PRO A 479 -23.18 0.05 20.75
C PRO A 479 -23.51 -1.43 20.67
N ASN A 480 -23.69 -1.96 19.49
CA ASN A 480 -23.78 -3.40 19.25
C ASN A 480 -22.41 -4.04 18.98
N GLY A 481 -21.34 -3.25 18.97
CA GLY A 481 -19.97 -3.67 18.70
C GLY A 481 -19.21 -4.24 19.90
N ARG A 482 -17.99 -4.66 19.65
CA ARG A 482 -17.06 -5.20 20.62
C ARG A 482 -15.87 -4.27 20.82
N PHE A 483 -15.61 -3.88 22.08
CA PHE A 483 -14.50 -3.02 22.44
C PHE A 483 -13.48 -3.76 23.27
N ILE A 484 -12.17 -3.55 22.96
CA ILE A 484 -11.06 -4.21 23.64
C ILE A 484 -9.98 -3.17 23.91
N PHE A 485 -9.68 -2.95 25.20
CA PHE A 485 -8.63 -2.03 25.63
C PHE A 485 -7.60 -2.74 26.46
N SER A 486 -6.33 -2.62 26.14
CA SER A 486 -5.27 -3.07 27.05
C SER A 486 -5.00 -2.05 28.15
N SER A 487 -4.50 -2.51 29.28
CA SER A 487 -4.24 -1.64 30.44
C SER A 487 -3.18 -0.56 30.21
N GLY A 488 -2.33 -0.74 29.19
CA GLY A 488 -1.24 0.17 28.83
C GLY A 488 -1.69 1.37 28.03
N VAL A 489 -2.80 1.26 27.31
CA VAL A 489 -3.28 2.33 26.41
C VAL A 489 -3.74 3.56 27.18
N THR A 490 -3.77 4.67 26.49
CA THR A 490 -4.35 5.92 26.98
C THR A 490 -5.32 6.43 25.94
N VAL A 491 -6.58 6.67 26.33
CA VAL A 491 -7.62 7.26 25.48
C VAL A 491 -8.10 8.55 26.15
N ASN A 492 -7.96 9.68 25.50
CA ASN A 492 -8.28 11.01 26.05
C ASN A 492 -7.67 11.27 27.45
N GLY A 493 -6.45 10.77 27.68
CA GLY A 493 -5.80 10.85 28.99
C GLY A 493 -6.22 9.80 30.01
N VAL A 494 -7.25 9.00 29.73
CA VAL A 494 -7.74 7.92 30.60
C VAL A 494 -7.02 6.60 30.27
N LYS A 495 -6.58 5.88 31.29
CA LYS A 495 -5.91 4.59 31.13
C LYS A 495 -6.91 3.47 30.79
N GLY A 496 -6.49 2.53 29.92
CA GLY A 496 -7.32 1.40 29.51
C GLY A 496 -7.80 0.49 30.65
N GLY A 497 -7.12 0.51 31.80
CA GLY A 497 -7.57 -0.18 33.02
C GLY A 497 -8.64 0.57 33.83
N ASP A 498 -8.90 1.83 33.52
CA ASP A 498 -9.93 2.65 34.17
C ASP A 498 -11.23 2.60 33.36
N THR A 499 -12.01 1.56 33.61
CA THR A 499 -13.29 1.33 32.92
C THR A 499 -14.35 2.39 33.20
N ASP A 500 -14.30 3.02 34.39
CA ASP A 500 -15.25 4.07 34.75
C ASP A 500 -14.94 5.37 34.00
N GLY A 501 -13.64 5.72 33.86
CA GLY A 501 -13.20 6.86 33.05
C GLY A 501 -13.44 6.64 31.57
N LEU A 502 -13.20 5.42 31.03
CA LEU A 502 -13.49 5.09 29.64
C LEU A 502 -14.99 5.16 29.29
N ASN A 503 -15.90 4.95 30.26
CA ASN A 503 -17.32 5.04 30.03
C ASN A 503 -17.83 6.46 29.66
N GLU A 504 -17.02 7.49 29.85
CA GLU A 504 -17.40 8.86 29.48
C GLU A 504 -17.43 9.06 27.95
N PHE A 505 -16.67 8.27 27.19
CA PHE A 505 -16.57 8.41 25.73
C PHE A 505 -16.64 7.10 24.94
N VAL A 506 -16.48 5.96 25.60
CA VAL A 506 -16.87 4.67 25.03
C VAL A 506 -18.27 4.40 25.53
N ASN A 507 -19.27 4.45 24.67
CA ASN A 507 -20.66 4.29 25.04
C ASN A 507 -20.94 2.91 25.63
N LEU A 508 -20.60 2.74 26.90
CA LEU A 508 -20.85 1.54 27.67
C LEU A 508 -22.10 1.78 28.53
N TYR A 509 -23.06 0.85 28.47
CA TYR A 509 -24.25 0.93 29.36
C TYR A 509 -23.84 0.74 30.81
N GLN A 510 -24.48 1.52 31.70
CA GLN A 510 -24.31 1.36 33.14
C GLN A 510 -24.94 0.06 33.65
N ASP A 511 -24.28 -0.55 34.62
CA ASP A 511 -24.66 -1.81 35.26
C ASP A 511 -25.86 -1.61 36.20
N ASP A 512 -26.93 -2.35 36.00
CA ASP A 512 -28.01 -2.49 37.00
C ASP A 512 -27.74 -3.74 37.86
N GLU A 513 -28.12 -3.68 39.11
CA GLU A 513 -27.99 -4.78 40.08
C GLU A 513 -28.66 -6.08 39.58
N GLY A 514 -27.88 -7.14 39.37
CA GLY A 514 -28.39 -8.46 38.98
C GLY A 514 -27.62 -9.16 37.85
N SER A 515 -26.42 -8.73 37.56
CA SER A 515 -25.57 -9.30 36.52
C SER A 515 -25.00 -10.70 36.89
N ASN A 516 -24.95 -11.62 35.93
CA ASN A 516 -24.24 -12.89 36.05
C ASN A 516 -22.78 -12.72 35.57
N TYR A 517 -21.91 -13.57 36.09
CA TYR A 517 -20.49 -13.57 35.73
C TYR A 517 -20.17 -14.68 34.71
N ILE A 518 -19.37 -14.37 33.73
CA ILE A 518 -18.76 -15.36 32.80
C ILE A 518 -17.26 -15.19 32.85
N ASN A 519 -16.55 -16.32 32.90
CA ASN A 519 -15.12 -16.34 32.83
C ASN A 519 -14.67 -16.56 31.37
N LEU A 520 -13.86 -15.62 30.87
CA LEU A 520 -13.18 -15.73 29.58
C LEU A 520 -11.72 -16.01 29.81
N GLU A 521 -11.18 -17.04 29.17
CA GLU A 521 -9.74 -17.21 29.04
C GLU A 521 -9.26 -16.41 27.82
N VAL A 522 -8.39 -15.45 28.04
CA VAL A 522 -7.84 -14.58 27.02
C VAL A 522 -6.36 -14.89 26.87
N SER A 523 -5.94 -15.23 25.66
CA SER A 523 -4.53 -15.39 25.29
C SER A 523 -4.09 -14.20 24.46
N VAL A 524 -2.98 -13.59 24.81
CA VAL A 524 -2.31 -12.53 24.05
C VAL A 524 -0.97 -13.09 23.59
N ASP A 525 -0.70 -13.04 22.28
CA ASP A 525 0.57 -13.48 21.73
C ASP A 525 1.63 -12.36 21.75
N GLU A 526 2.84 -12.68 21.27
CA GLU A 526 3.97 -11.74 21.22
C GLU A 526 3.76 -10.56 20.30
N ASN A 527 2.79 -10.64 19.37
CA ASN A 527 2.43 -9.59 18.42
C ASN A 527 1.23 -8.76 18.89
N GLY A 528 0.71 -9.04 20.10
CA GLY A 528 -0.47 -8.36 20.65
C GLY A 528 -1.80 -8.91 20.11
N ALA A 529 -1.78 -9.93 19.24
CA ALA A 529 -3.01 -10.60 18.82
C ALA A 529 -3.59 -11.42 19.97
N PHE A 530 -4.90 -11.42 20.10
CA PHE A 530 -5.56 -12.12 21.21
C PHE A 530 -6.64 -13.07 20.71
N SER A 531 -6.85 -14.14 21.48
CA SER A 531 -7.98 -15.04 21.35
C SER A 531 -8.71 -15.14 22.69
N ALA A 532 -10.02 -15.33 22.68
CA ALA A 532 -10.81 -15.47 23.89
C ALA A 532 -11.74 -16.69 23.80
N GLU A 533 -11.74 -17.52 24.85
CA GLU A 533 -12.63 -18.67 24.98
C GLU A 533 -13.48 -18.55 26.25
N VAL A 534 -14.76 -19.01 26.18
CA VAL A 534 -15.65 -19.07 27.32
C VAL A 534 -15.38 -20.35 28.11
N LYS A 535 -14.98 -20.23 29.36
CA LYS A 535 -14.69 -21.41 30.23
C LYS A 535 -15.94 -22.06 30.82
N ASP A 536 -16.98 -21.33 31.10
CA ASP A 536 -18.22 -21.86 31.71
C ASP A 536 -19.30 -22.06 30.67
N GLY A 537 -19.51 -23.30 30.25
CA GLY A 537 -20.26 -23.75 29.08
C GLY A 537 -21.75 -23.49 29.01
N THR A 538 -22.31 -22.44 29.62
CA THR A 538 -23.77 -22.18 29.68
C THR A 538 -24.24 -21.05 28.73
N ALA A 539 -23.36 -20.30 28.10
CA ALA A 539 -23.73 -19.27 27.13
C ALA A 539 -22.95 -19.48 25.81
N SER A 540 -23.65 -19.35 24.68
CA SER A 540 -22.96 -19.44 23.38
C SER A 540 -22.08 -18.20 23.20
N VAL A 541 -20.87 -18.36 22.63
CA VAL A 541 -19.94 -17.28 22.30
C VAL A 541 -20.63 -16.16 21.50
N ARG A 542 -21.62 -16.52 20.67
CA ARG A 542 -22.41 -15.58 19.88
C ARG A 542 -23.20 -14.58 20.72
N ASN A 543 -23.67 -14.97 21.87
CA ASN A 543 -24.48 -14.11 22.77
C ASN A 543 -23.60 -13.21 23.66
N ILE A 544 -22.31 -13.54 23.81
CA ILE A 544 -21.36 -12.78 24.60
C ILE A 544 -20.72 -11.65 23.77
N LEU A 545 -20.75 -11.77 22.45
CA LEU A 545 -20.12 -10.84 21.51
C LEU A 545 -20.91 -9.55 21.24
N TYR A 546 -22.11 -9.43 21.80
CA TYR A 546 -22.91 -8.21 21.72
C TYR A 546 -22.58 -7.27 22.90
N ASN A 547 -22.09 -6.07 22.60
CA ASN A 547 -21.84 -4.93 23.52
C ASN A 547 -20.75 -5.11 24.59
N ARG A 548 -19.46 -4.71 24.31
CA ARG A 548 -18.48 -4.92 25.38
C ARG A 548 -17.14 -4.21 25.29
N SER A 549 -16.75 -3.54 26.36
CA SER A 549 -15.36 -3.20 26.60
C SER A 549 -14.66 -4.36 27.32
N LEU A 550 -13.48 -4.73 26.83
CA LEU A 550 -12.59 -5.70 27.44
C LEU A 550 -11.22 -5.03 27.66
N SER A 551 -10.83 -4.84 28.90
CA SER A 551 -9.46 -4.41 29.21
C SER A 551 -8.55 -5.64 29.20
N VAL A 552 -7.60 -5.71 28.27
CA VAL A 552 -6.67 -6.83 28.08
C VAL A 552 -5.30 -6.41 28.57
N PRO A 553 -4.55 -7.28 29.30
CA PRO A 553 -3.15 -7.01 29.63
C PRO A 553 -2.28 -6.79 28.39
N THR A 554 -1.25 -5.95 28.52
CA THR A 554 -0.32 -5.61 27.43
C THR A 554 0.76 -6.65 27.21
N GLU A 555 1.04 -7.48 28.22
CA GLU A 555 2.09 -8.47 28.15
C GLU A 555 1.57 -9.77 27.52
N PRO A 556 2.36 -10.46 26.70
CA PRO A 556 2.00 -11.78 26.19
C PRO A 556 1.71 -12.76 27.33
N GLY A 557 0.66 -13.56 27.21
CA GLY A 557 0.32 -14.51 28.26
C GLY A 557 -1.13 -15.02 28.19
N HIS A 558 -1.49 -15.79 29.19
CA HIS A 558 -2.85 -16.29 29.40
C HIS A 558 -3.46 -15.60 30.59
N TYR A 559 -4.67 -15.10 30.44
CA TYR A 559 -5.37 -14.32 31.44
C TYR A 559 -6.78 -14.83 31.64
N LEU A 560 -7.21 -14.89 32.89
CA LEU A 560 -8.62 -15.12 33.21
C LEU A 560 -9.32 -13.78 33.39
N VAL A 561 -10.32 -13.54 32.57
CA VAL A 561 -11.10 -12.31 32.57
C VAL A 561 -12.51 -12.61 33.04
N GLU A 562 -12.90 -12.05 34.18
CA GLU A 562 -14.25 -12.17 34.71
C GLU A 562 -15.15 -11.13 34.05
N CYS A 563 -16.15 -11.61 33.31
CA CYS A 563 -17.15 -10.76 32.66
C CYS A 563 -18.45 -10.76 33.45
N ARG A 564 -18.97 -9.58 33.81
CA ARG A 564 -20.35 -9.45 34.27
C ARG A 564 -21.29 -9.36 33.10
N ILE A 565 -22.26 -10.27 33.04
CA ILE A 565 -23.28 -10.31 32.02
C ILE A 565 -24.65 -10.10 32.67
N ARG A 566 -25.40 -9.14 32.17
CA ARG A 566 -26.83 -9.04 32.50
C ARG A 566 -27.59 -9.97 31.53
N ILE A 567 -28.23 -11.02 32.08
CA ILE A 567 -29.15 -11.87 31.34
C ILE A 567 -30.57 -11.41 31.71
N THR A 568 -31.31 -10.81 30.79
CA THR A 568 -32.71 -10.51 30.94
C THR A 568 -33.53 -11.59 30.24
N GLY A 569 -34.21 -12.42 31.03
CA GLY A 569 -35.25 -13.37 30.55
C GLY A 569 -34.77 -14.77 30.14
N VAL A 570 -35.70 -15.73 30.30
CA VAL A 570 -35.55 -17.11 29.81
C VAL A 570 -36.01 -17.16 28.34
N GLY A 571 -35.05 -17.09 27.43
CA GLY A 571 -35.29 -16.99 26.01
C GLY A 571 -34.88 -15.60 25.54
N ILE A 572 -33.68 -15.50 24.98
CA ILE A 572 -33.13 -14.24 24.50
C ILE A 572 -33.93 -13.84 23.27
N ASP A 573 -34.83 -12.84 23.46
CA ASP A 573 -35.43 -12.13 22.35
C ASP A 573 -34.38 -11.10 21.85
N PRO A 574 -33.92 -11.14 20.58
CA PRO A 574 -33.01 -10.16 20.05
C PRO A 574 -33.52 -8.70 20.11
N ASP A 575 -34.82 -8.50 20.28
CA ASP A 575 -35.47 -7.18 20.36
C ASP A 575 -35.60 -6.62 21.80
N GLU A 576 -35.19 -7.35 22.85
CA GLU A 576 -35.20 -6.90 24.23
C GLU A 576 -33.83 -6.39 24.72
N GLY A 577 -33.40 -5.28 24.23
CA GLY A 577 -32.37 -4.41 24.81
C GLY A 577 -30.98 -5.02 25.08
N PRO A 578 -29.94 -4.20 25.15
CA PRO A 578 -28.56 -4.64 25.17
C PRO A 578 -28.14 -5.28 26.49
N MET A 579 -27.30 -6.33 26.39
CA MET A 579 -26.62 -6.94 27.52
C MET A 579 -25.37 -6.12 27.89
N THR A 580 -25.30 -5.65 29.13
CA THR A 580 -24.10 -4.95 29.64
C THR A 580 -23.08 -5.95 30.19
N VAL A 581 -21.81 -5.80 29.85
CA VAL A 581 -20.73 -6.59 30.42
C VAL A 581 -19.67 -5.68 31.02
N ARG A 582 -19.43 -5.82 32.31
CA ARG A 582 -18.24 -5.28 32.97
C ARG A 582 -17.20 -6.35 33.11
N LEU A 583 -15.95 -6.00 32.80
CA LEU A 583 -14.82 -6.90 32.91
C LEU A 583 -13.99 -6.54 34.14
N LYS A 584 -13.64 -7.54 34.90
CA LYS A 584 -12.59 -7.46 35.89
C LYS A 584 -11.46 -8.37 35.47
N ILE A 585 -10.30 -7.81 35.24
CA ILE A 585 -9.10 -8.59 34.93
C ILE A 585 -8.73 -9.38 36.17
N GLY A 586 -8.70 -10.71 36.05
CA GLY A 586 -8.21 -11.61 37.08
C GLY A 586 -6.68 -11.66 37.11
N GLU A 587 -6.14 -12.42 38.03
CA GLU A 587 -4.72 -12.69 38.10
C GLU A 587 -4.23 -13.41 36.84
N LEU A 588 -2.99 -13.13 36.46
CA LEU A 588 -2.27 -13.84 35.39
C LEU A 588 -2.31 -15.35 35.68
N ILE A 589 -2.94 -16.13 34.81
CA ILE A 589 -2.85 -17.59 34.90
C ILE A 589 -1.47 -17.99 34.38
N ILE A 590 -0.52 -18.09 35.26
CA ILE A 590 0.73 -18.78 34.95
C ILE A 590 0.36 -20.26 34.90
N PRO A 591 0.44 -20.96 33.74
CA PRO A 591 0.22 -22.41 33.75
C PRO A 591 1.16 -23.02 34.79
N GLU A 592 0.61 -23.70 35.81
CA GLU A 592 1.42 -24.48 36.73
C GLU A 592 2.24 -25.44 35.85
N LYS A 593 3.56 -25.27 35.90
CA LYS A 593 4.48 -26.22 35.29
C LYS A 593 4.10 -27.56 35.91
N GLU A 594 3.59 -28.50 35.13
CA GLU A 594 3.33 -29.86 35.63
C GLU A 594 4.58 -30.31 36.40
N PRO A 595 4.42 -30.87 37.63
CA PRO A 595 5.58 -31.32 38.39
C PRO A 595 6.31 -32.32 37.51
N GLU A 596 7.57 -32.05 37.25
CA GLU A 596 8.49 -32.98 36.57
C GLU A 596 8.33 -34.35 37.19
N LYS A 597 7.68 -35.29 36.49
CA LYS A 597 7.80 -36.70 36.81
C LYS A 597 9.28 -37.06 36.65
N GLU A 598 9.89 -37.57 37.71
CA GLU A 598 11.20 -38.18 37.60
C GLU A 598 11.23 -39.17 36.43
N PRO A 599 12.29 -39.15 35.62
CA PRO A 599 12.36 -39.94 34.41
C PRO A 599 12.41 -41.43 34.73
N GLU A 600 11.37 -42.18 34.41
CA GLU A 600 11.51 -43.60 34.14
C GLU A 600 12.33 -43.75 32.85
N GLU A 601 13.52 -44.36 32.98
CA GLU A 601 14.36 -44.74 31.85
C GLU A 601 13.60 -45.67 30.89
N ASN A 602 13.27 -45.16 29.70
CA ASN A 602 13.03 -45.98 28.52
C ASN A 602 13.77 -45.38 27.32
N PRO A 603 14.25 -46.22 26.40
CA PRO A 603 15.23 -45.86 25.40
C PRO A 603 14.68 -44.89 24.34
N PRO A 604 15.55 -44.12 23.64
CA PRO A 604 15.14 -42.98 22.83
C PRO A 604 14.35 -43.42 21.59
N GLU A 605 13.07 -43.02 21.51
CA GLU A 605 12.38 -42.90 20.28
C GLU A 605 12.79 -41.61 19.56
N GLU A 606 13.07 -41.73 18.26
CA GLU A 606 13.37 -40.62 17.41
C GLU A 606 12.20 -39.60 17.41
N PRO A 607 12.46 -38.30 17.42
CA PRO A 607 11.42 -37.29 17.43
C PRO A 607 10.67 -37.34 16.08
N LYS A 608 9.39 -37.65 16.17
CA LYS A 608 8.45 -37.49 15.07
C LYS A 608 8.32 -36.00 14.75
N PRO A 609 8.46 -35.56 13.50
CA PRO A 609 8.30 -34.17 13.15
C PRO A 609 6.89 -33.69 13.48
N GLU A 610 6.77 -32.60 14.23
CA GLU A 610 5.52 -31.86 14.35
C GLU A 610 5.13 -31.30 12.97
N GLU A 611 3.88 -31.49 12.58
CA GLU A 611 3.33 -30.88 11.36
C GLU A 611 3.38 -29.36 11.48
N PRO A 612 3.95 -28.64 10.50
CA PRO A 612 4.02 -27.19 10.53
C PRO A 612 2.62 -26.58 10.43
N THR A 613 2.24 -25.79 11.41
CA THR A 613 1.09 -24.89 11.31
C THR A 613 1.40 -23.86 10.23
N ALA A 614 0.58 -23.84 9.17
CA ALA A 614 0.70 -22.89 8.08
C ALA A 614 0.48 -21.47 8.61
N GLN A 615 1.57 -20.67 8.69
CA GLN A 615 1.48 -19.22 8.77
C GLN A 615 1.48 -18.67 7.34
N ALA A 616 0.61 -17.69 7.10
CA ALA A 616 0.56 -16.97 5.84
C ALA A 616 1.95 -16.36 5.53
N SER A 617 2.36 -16.46 4.27
CA SER A 617 3.60 -15.88 3.78
C SER A 617 3.60 -14.36 4.00
N ASN A 618 4.74 -13.79 4.44
CA ASN A 618 5.01 -12.36 4.27
C ASN A 618 5.22 -12.09 2.76
N ALA A 619 4.16 -12.13 1.99
CA ALA A 619 4.18 -12.06 0.53
C ALA A 619 4.78 -10.73 0.00
N ALA A 620 4.81 -9.70 0.84
CA ALA A 620 5.43 -8.41 0.52
C ALA A 620 6.97 -8.40 0.56
N LEU A 621 7.62 -9.38 1.23
CA LEU A 621 9.08 -9.38 1.36
C LEU A 621 9.75 -10.46 0.51
N TYR A 622 9.06 -11.55 0.32
CA TYR A 622 9.49 -12.70 -0.48
C TYR A 622 8.31 -13.63 -0.74
N ARG A 623 8.43 -14.44 -1.76
CA ARG A 623 7.45 -15.45 -2.15
C ARG A 623 8.12 -16.82 -2.20
N VAL A 624 7.41 -17.87 -1.80
CA VAL A 624 7.89 -19.25 -1.99
C VAL A 624 6.86 -20.03 -2.81
N SER A 625 7.30 -20.53 -3.96
CA SER A 625 6.45 -21.25 -4.89
C SER A 625 7.00 -22.63 -5.26
N ASP A 626 6.13 -23.53 -5.73
CA ASP A 626 6.50 -24.81 -6.32
C ASP A 626 7.02 -24.63 -7.76
N GLN A 627 7.39 -25.75 -8.41
CA GLN A 627 7.87 -25.77 -9.80
C GLN A 627 6.82 -25.32 -10.85
N ASN A 628 5.57 -25.09 -10.45
CA ASN A 628 4.48 -24.63 -11.33
C ASN A 628 4.10 -23.17 -10.99
N GLY A 629 4.87 -22.51 -10.14
CA GLY A 629 4.62 -21.14 -9.71
C GLY A 629 3.50 -20.96 -8.68
N LYS A 630 2.96 -22.06 -8.12
CA LYS A 630 1.94 -22.01 -7.09
C LYS A 630 2.57 -21.87 -5.71
N ASP A 631 2.01 -21.00 -4.86
CA ASP A 631 2.48 -20.76 -3.51
C ASP A 631 2.52 -22.03 -2.67
N VAL A 632 3.60 -22.18 -1.91
CA VAL A 632 3.87 -23.30 -1.01
C VAL A 632 3.68 -22.84 0.42
N PRO A 633 3.00 -23.62 1.30
CA PRO A 633 2.96 -23.32 2.73
C PRO A 633 4.35 -23.24 3.30
N ILE A 634 4.63 -22.18 4.05
CA ILE A 634 5.92 -21.92 4.69
C ILE A 634 5.75 -21.69 6.19
N HIS A 635 6.83 -21.92 6.92
CA HIS A 635 7.02 -21.41 8.28
C HIS A 635 8.24 -20.51 8.31
N ALA A 636 8.10 -19.30 8.82
CA ALA A 636 9.20 -18.37 8.91
C ALA A 636 9.41 -17.96 10.38
N GLU A 637 10.65 -17.94 10.83
CA GLU A 637 11.01 -17.54 12.20
C GLU A 637 12.29 -16.73 12.22
N LYS A 638 12.35 -15.73 13.10
CA LYS A 638 13.55 -14.95 13.38
C LYS A 638 14.12 -15.38 14.73
N ARG A 639 15.41 -15.76 14.77
CA ARG A 639 16.16 -16.05 16.01
C ARG A 639 17.46 -15.24 16.02
N GLY A 640 17.49 -14.21 16.85
CA GLY A 640 18.62 -13.28 16.87
C GLY A 640 18.76 -12.54 15.54
N THR A 641 19.88 -12.67 14.86
CA THR A 641 20.17 -12.07 13.55
C THR A 641 19.91 -13.03 12.37
N VAL A 642 19.34 -14.21 12.61
CA VAL A 642 19.05 -15.22 11.59
C VAL A 642 17.55 -15.28 11.33
N TYR A 643 17.17 -15.20 10.05
CA TYR A 643 15.79 -15.37 9.59
C TYR A 643 15.69 -16.67 8.80
N THR A 644 14.88 -17.60 9.27
CA THR A 644 14.73 -18.93 8.67
C THR A 644 13.35 -19.06 8.01
N ILE A 645 13.34 -19.40 6.72
CA ILE A 645 12.15 -19.70 5.94
C ILE A 645 12.15 -21.19 5.64
N ILE A 646 11.14 -21.93 6.12
CA ILE A 646 11.01 -23.37 5.96
C ILE A 646 9.85 -23.65 5.01
N ALA A 647 10.15 -24.24 3.86
CA ALA A 647 9.16 -24.68 2.88
C ALA A 647 8.77 -26.14 3.12
N ALA A 648 7.47 -26.44 2.99
CA ALA A 648 6.95 -27.80 3.16
C ALA A 648 7.24 -28.72 1.96
N GLU A 649 7.49 -28.15 0.78
CA GLU A 649 7.70 -28.90 -0.47
C GLU A 649 9.19 -29.18 -0.72
N ALA A 650 9.49 -30.35 -1.29
CA ALA A 650 10.86 -30.77 -1.59
C ALA A 650 11.51 -29.94 -2.73
N GLN A 651 10.70 -29.43 -3.62
CA GLN A 651 11.12 -28.51 -4.69
C GLN A 651 10.42 -27.19 -4.49
N ALA A 652 11.18 -26.18 -4.10
CA ALA A 652 10.67 -24.86 -3.82
C ALA A 652 11.62 -23.77 -4.33
N THR A 653 11.02 -22.66 -4.76
CA THR A 653 11.73 -21.45 -5.19
C THR A 653 11.37 -20.33 -4.24
N LEU A 654 12.40 -19.72 -3.64
CA LEU A 654 12.29 -18.48 -2.88
C LEU A 654 12.64 -17.32 -3.81
N THR A 655 11.70 -16.42 -4.01
CA THR A 655 11.86 -15.20 -4.82
C THR A 655 11.58 -13.95 -3.98
N GLY A 656 12.16 -12.84 -4.37
CA GLY A 656 11.92 -11.53 -3.78
C GLY A 656 12.85 -10.51 -4.42
N ASN A 657 12.69 -9.25 -4.07
CA ASN A 657 13.57 -8.17 -4.51
C ASN A 657 14.58 -7.80 -3.42
N LEU A 658 15.61 -7.04 -3.78
CA LEU A 658 16.62 -6.62 -2.81
C LEU A 658 16.05 -5.65 -1.77
N TYR A 659 14.99 -4.92 -2.10
CA TYR A 659 14.29 -4.07 -1.15
C TYR A 659 13.68 -4.89 0.01
N GLY A 660 12.99 -6.00 -0.29
CA GLY A 660 12.49 -6.92 0.75
C GLY A 660 13.58 -7.42 1.69
N LEU A 661 14.79 -7.66 1.17
CA LEU A 661 15.95 -8.01 1.99
C LEU A 661 16.47 -6.83 2.83
N LYS A 662 16.40 -5.59 2.33
CA LYS A 662 16.72 -4.39 3.14
C LYS A 662 15.74 -4.23 4.29
N VAL A 663 14.47 -4.53 4.08
CA VAL A 663 13.47 -4.54 5.15
C VAL A 663 13.82 -5.61 6.20
N LEU A 664 14.16 -6.83 5.81
CA LEU A 664 14.65 -7.85 6.74
C LEU A 664 15.93 -7.38 7.45
N ARG A 665 16.83 -6.70 6.76
CA ARG A 665 18.05 -6.13 7.34
C ARG A 665 17.76 -5.06 8.39
N SER A 666 16.74 -4.20 8.15
CA SER A 666 16.29 -3.20 9.12
C SER A 666 15.69 -3.81 10.38
N TRP A 667 15.15 -5.03 10.29
CA TRP A 667 14.70 -5.82 11.46
C TRP A 667 15.86 -6.46 12.23
N GLY A 668 17.11 -6.17 11.85
CA GLY A 668 18.29 -6.74 12.46
C GLY A 668 18.60 -8.16 11.98
N VAL A 669 18.10 -8.54 10.80
CA VAL A 669 18.48 -9.80 10.13
C VAL A 669 19.82 -9.61 9.42
N GLU A 670 20.76 -10.50 9.64
CA GLU A 670 22.07 -10.53 8.98
C GLU A 670 22.21 -11.73 8.05
N GLU A 671 21.50 -12.81 8.37
CA GLU A 671 21.61 -14.08 7.68
C GLU A 671 20.24 -14.65 7.39
N LEU A 672 19.99 -15.02 6.13
CA LEU A 672 18.77 -15.71 5.70
C LEU A 672 19.07 -17.18 5.46
N VAL A 673 18.23 -18.03 6.03
CA VAL A 673 18.27 -19.48 5.87
C VAL A 673 16.99 -19.93 5.17
N PHE A 674 17.13 -20.49 3.98
CA PHE A 674 16.03 -21.13 3.26
C PHE A 674 16.16 -22.64 3.39
N GLN A 675 15.17 -23.26 4.02
CA GLN A 675 15.14 -24.70 4.30
C GLN A 675 13.99 -25.36 3.56
N ALA A 676 14.32 -26.37 2.76
CA ALA A 676 13.36 -27.28 2.17
C ALA A 676 13.71 -28.72 2.63
N PRO A 677 12.80 -29.73 2.49
CA PRO A 677 13.04 -31.09 2.95
C PRO A 677 14.33 -31.73 2.44
N GLU A 678 14.82 -31.34 1.28
CA GLU A 678 16.01 -31.90 0.64
C GLU A 678 17.27 -31.01 0.72
N GLY A 679 17.20 -29.83 1.40
CA GLY A 679 18.37 -28.97 1.54
C GLY A 679 18.13 -27.71 2.37
N THR A 680 19.23 -27.19 2.90
CA THR A 680 19.25 -25.92 3.61
C THR A 680 20.26 -25.00 2.92
N PHE A 681 19.88 -23.78 2.61
CA PHE A 681 20.69 -22.80 1.93
C PHE A 681 20.75 -21.55 2.78
N THR A 682 21.95 -21.01 2.89
CA THR A 682 22.21 -19.85 3.76
C THR A 682 23.01 -18.81 3.01
N PHE A 683 22.65 -17.55 3.14
CA PHE A 683 23.43 -16.42 2.64
C PHE A 683 23.33 -15.22 3.60
N LEU A 684 24.34 -14.35 3.56
CA LEU A 684 24.29 -13.08 4.27
C LEU A 684 23.53 -12.04 3.43
N LEU A 685 22.65 -11.29 4.07
CA LEU A 685 21.90 -10.23 3.40
C LEU A 685 22.83 -9.20 2.76
N ASP A 686 23.86 -8.76 3.51
CA ASP A 686 24.83 -7.77 3.00
C ASP A 686 25.61 -8.24 1.77
N ASP A 687 25.87 -9.56 1.63
CA ASP A 687 26.54 -10.11 0.45
C ASP A 687 25.65 -9.99 -0.81
N LEU A 688 24.35 -10.19 -0.67
CA LEU A 688 23.39 -10.05 -1.76
C LEU A 688 23.06 -8.57 -2.04
N LEU A 689 22.80 -7.79 -1.00
CA LEU A 689 22.50 -6.36 -1.12
C LEU A 689 23.63 -5.53 -1.75
N SER A 690 24.89 -5.99 -1.64
CA SER A 690 26.04 -5.32 -2.27
C SER A 690 26.15 -5.58 -3.77
N ARG A 691 25.32 -6.45 -4.34
CA ARG A 691 25.41 -6.88 -5.74
C ARG A 691 24.42 -6.21 -6.67
N GLY A 692 23.45 -5.45 -6.14
CA GLY A 692 22.43 -4.86 -6.97
C GLY A 692 21.70 -3.70 -6.32
N THR A 693 20.68 -3.24 -7.00
CA THR A 693 19.75 -2.18 -6.57
C THR A 693 18.45 -2.78 -6.02
N ASP A 694 17.63 -1.98 -5.37
CA ASP A 694 16.48 -2.41 -4.57
C ASP A 694 15.44 -3.25 -5.32
N PHE A 695 15.25 -2.98 -6.60
CA PHE A 695 14.21 -3.61 -7.41
C PHE A 695 14.69 -4.87 -8.14
N GLN A 696 15.98 -5.16 -8.12
CA GLN A 696 16.48 -6.38 -8.71
C GLN A 696 15.96 -7.61 -7.98
N CYS A 697 15.44 -8.57 -8.74
CA CYS A 697 14.81 -9.77 -8.22
C CYS A 697 15.81 -10.90 -8.02
N TYR A 698 15.82 -11.48 -6.84
CA TYR A 698 16.57 -12.70 -6.60
C TYR A 698 15.66 -13.94 -6.66
N SER A 699 16.23 -15.04 -7.12
CA SER A 699 15.54 -16.34 -7.15
C SER A 699 16.49 -17.44 -6.69
N LEU A 700 16.12 -18.10 -5.59
CA LEU A 700 16.82 -19.27 -5.04
C LEU A 700 15.96 -20.52 -5.22
N THR A 701 16.31 -21.34 -6.18
CA THR A 701 15.57 -22.56 -6.55
C THR A 701 16.35 -23.79 -6.15
N HIS A 702 15.64 -24.75 -5.55
CA HIS A 702 16.13 -26.09 -5.29
C HIS A 702 15.26 -27.15 -5.99
N ASP A 703 15.84 -27.94 -6.87
CA ASP A 703 15.16 -28.97 -7.65
C ASP A 703 15.42 -30.41 -7.18
N GLY A 704 15.95 -30.59 -5.98
CA GLY A 704 16.32 -31.90 -5.40
C GLY A 704 17.69 -32.41 -5.81
N SER A 705 18.30 -31.85 -6.87
CA SER A 705 19.62 -32.26 -7.38
C SER A 705 20.57 -31.12 -7.67
N ALA A 706 20.07 -29.93 -7.90
CA ALA A 706 20.84 -28.73 -8.19
C ALA A 706 20.25 -27.51 -7.46
N VAL A 707 21.10 -26.53 -7.21
CA VAL A 707 20.74 -25.24 -6.63
C VAL A 707 21.03 -24.17 -7.65
N SER A 708 20.05 -23.35 -7.93
CA SER A 708 20.20 -22.14 -8.72
C SER A 708 19.94 -20.95 -7.82
N PHE A 709 20.87 -20.00 -7.75
CA PHE A 709 20.68 -18.71 -7.07
C PHE A 709 21.05 -17.62 -8.05
N THR A 710 20.08 -16.79 -8.39
CA THR A 710 20.23 -15.75 -9.42
C THR A 710 19.76 -14.40 -8.88
N LEU A 711 20.31 -13.32 -9.43
CA LEU A 711 19.85 -11.94 -9.31
C LEU A 711 19.59 -11.46 -10.74
N ASP A 712 18.35 -11.13 -11.06
CA ASP A 712 17.89 -10.80 -12.43
C ASP A 712 18.40 -11.80 -13.49
N GLY A 713 18.28 -13.09 -13.17
CA GLY A 713 18.73 -14.19 -14.03
C GLY A 713 20.24 -14.46 -14.03
N GLU A 714 21.10 -13.57 -13.53
CA GLU A 714 22.53 -13.81 -13.41
C GLU A 714 22.88 -14.66 -12.18
N SER A 715 23.74 -15.65 -12.37
CA SER A 715 24.10 -16.57 -11.29
C SER A 715 24.95 -15.91 -10.21
N ILE A 716 24.45 -15.97 -8.97
CA ILE A 716 25.12 -15.49 -7.74
C ILE A 716 25.30 -16.62 -6.72
N ALA A 717 25.33 -17.88 -7.18
CA ALA A 717 25.45 -19.03 -6.27
C ALA A 717 26.75 -19.06 -5.44
N ASP A 718 27.72 -18.21 -5.77
CA ASP A 718 28.97 -18.04 -5.05
C ASP A 718 28.81 -17.43 -3.64
N ILE A 719 27.69 -16.80 -3.33
CA ILE A 719 27.39 -16.26 -2.00
C ILE A 719 26.67 -17.25 -1.07
N LEU A 720 26.23 -18.41 -1.58
CA LEU A 720 25.65 -19.46 -0.74
C LEU A 720 26.72 -20.07 0.15
N LYS A 721 26.37 -20.27 1.44
CA LYS A 721 27.21 -20.91 2.44
C LYS A 721 26.83 -22.38 2.61
#